data_17b18a59820ba4d995abf75c6f5a3520
#
_entry.id   17b18a59820ba4d995abf75c6f5a3520
#
_cell.length_a   1.000
_cell.length_b   1.000
_cell.length_c   1.000
_cell.angle_alpha   90.00
_cell.angle_beta   90.00
_cell.angle_gamma   90.00
#
_symmetry.space_group_name_H-M   'P 1'
#
loop_
_entity.id
_entity.type
_entity.pdbx_description
1 polymer ?
#
loop_
_entity_poly.entity_id
_entity_poly.type
_entity_poly.pdbx_seq_one_letter_code
_entity_poly.pdbx_strand_id
1 'polypeptide(L)'
;METTLSIPFEKYTLPNGLTVIINEDHSDPIAAVAVYYHVGSSREVPGKTGFAHLFEHMMFQRSENVGQDEFFQNIMEAGGTLNGSTNQDRTNYYQVVPKNSLEMVLWMESDRMGYLENTVTQAAFVNQQNVVQNEKRQGVDNVAYGFEDYLILKNLFPEGHPYSWDVIGDMNDLTNATIEDVKAFHRKFYSPNNATLVISGDVNIQETKDMIEKYFGEIPAGESIEKRNPIPATLATTIKLYHEDNFAKAPQLTMAFPTVERFSKDSYALNFLGEILSNTRKAPMYTVLVKDKRLTSRVIAVNQSQELAGTFYISVGANPGVNLTDVEKAVFEAFDKFEKEGFTEDDLTRIKARYETRFYSSFASVQGKAFQMAEYQMYKDNPEYYLNDLAAIQAVTIDDVKNAYNKYIRGKNYVQTSFVPKGQVELIAEGSVNAGIVEEDVTNAAEVKADNIAEEPIIKTVTKIDRSVKPQAGPDPLVNIPQIWTSSLKNGIEVWGIVHNEMPLVQYSIVIKGGRIAEDLSKAGLANITASLMNEGTKNKTPEELEDAIGLLGASIRVSAGIEDFTISVSTMSKNLEKTVALVEEMLLEPRWDEEQFKLAKERIINSLKRNLANPDYLASATLNKLMFGQDNILALDVTGTEATVAALTTDDLKAFYNEYFSPSSAKLLVAGDVSQERIHEAFTSLGEKWEARQVSMPEMKPLPPPAKAAIYFVDVPGAKQSVISIGCLAIPRNHPDFNPLVVANYKLGAASLSGIFNTILREEKGFTYGANSSVSGYENFGTFKASSRVRTNATLESVSIFKTEMEKYGQNMPQEYIDFTKAGMIKSNARRFETIGSLLGMLNTITFYDLPVDFVKQEEDYIKNLTPEIQLEVVKKYIDPSKMYYVVVGDAKTQFKDLEKVGLGKPVLVKD
;
A
#
# COMPACT_ATOMS: atom_id res chain seq x y z
N MET A 1 -28.95 -14.03 18.92
CA MET A 1 -27.63 -14.64 19.17
C MET A 1 -26.72 -14.07 18.10
N GLU A 2 -25.76 -13.24 18.46
CA GLU A 2 -24.73 -12.87 17.52
C GLU A 2 -23.97 -14.16 17.17
N THR A 3 -23.99 -14.52 15.90
CA THR A 3 -23.20 -15.65 15.40
C THR A 3 -21.73 -15.32 15.59
N THR A 4 -21.09 -15.96 16.55
CA THR A 4 -19.65 -15.84 16.75
C THR A 4 -18.97 -16.36 15.48
N LEU A 5 -18.12 -15.56 14.87
CA LEU A 5 -17.34 -15.98 13.70
C LEU A 5 -16.56 -17.25 14.03
N SER A 6 -16.76 -18.31 13.26
CA SER A 6 -16.01 -19.55 13.37
C SER A 6 -15.34 -19.83 12.03
N ILE A 7 -14.02 -19.93 12.05
CA ILE A 7 -13.22 -20.32 10.90
C ILE A 7 -12.76 -21.76 11.13
N PRO A 8 -13.36 -22.76 10.49
CA PRO A 8 -12.97 -24.14 10.67
C PRO A 8 -11.57 -24.38 10.12
N PHE A 9 -10.74 -25.08 10.86
CA PHE A 9 -9.40 -25.47 10.40
C PHE A 9 -8.98 -26.81 10.99
N GLU A 10 -7.98 -27.42 10.35
CA GLU A 10 -7.26 -28.54 10.92
C GLU A 10 -5.81 -28.13 11.20
N LYS A 11 -5.33 -28.40 12.43
CA LYS A 11 -3.94 -28.13 12.84
C LYS A 11 -3.23 -29.44 13.18
N TYR A 12 -2.01 -29.61 12.67
CA TYR A 12 -1.12 -30.71 13.05
C TYR A 12 0.35 -30.30 12.91
N THR A 13 1.25 -31.15 13.37
CA THR A 13 2.70 -30.91 13.27
C THR A 13 3.36 -32.10 12.60
N LEU A 14 4.21 -31.85 11.59
CA LEU A 14 5.02 -32.89 10.96
C LEU A 14 6.12 -33.40 11.90
N PRO A 15 6.68 -34.57 11.68
CA PRO A 15 7.79 -35.13 12.48
C PRO A 15 9.02 -34.21 12.55
N ASN A 16 9.25 -33.39 11.54
CA ASN A 16 10.34 -32.41 11.49
C ASN A 16 10.02 -31.08 12.22
N GLY A 17 8.87 -30.98 12.87
CA GLY A 17 8.46 -29.81 13.66
C GLY A 17 7.70 -28.74 12.90
N LEU A 18 7.46 -28.88 11.58
CA LEU A 18 6.64 -27.91 10.83
C LEU A 18 5.20 -27.92 11.35
N THR A 19 4.72 -26.78 11.82
CA THR A 19 3.32 -26.61 12.18
C THR A 19 2.50 -26.31 10.93
N VAL A 20 1.42 -27.07 10.71
CA VAL A 20 0.54 -26.93 9.55
C VAL A 20 -0.88 -26.60 10.00
N ILE A 21 -1.50 -25.64 9.31
CA ILE A 21 -2.91 -25.27 9.48
C ILE A 21 -3.58 -25.29 8.12
N ILE A 22 -4.72 -25.96 7.99
CA ILE A 22 -5.49 -26.03 6.76
C ILE A 22 -6.91 -25.55 7.06
N ASN A 23 -7.35 -24.50 6.36
CA ASN A 23 -8.72 -24.01 6.35
C ASN A 23 -9.34 -24.31 4.98
N GLU A 24 -10.40 -25.09 4.97
CA GLU A 24 -11.16 -25.45 3.77
C GLU A 24 -12.23 -24.39 3.53
N ASP A 25 -12.19 -23.71 2.39
CA ASP A 25 -13.09 -22.63 1.99
C ASP A 25 -13.36 -22.70 0.48
N HIS A 26 -14.58 -23.09 0.13
CA HIS A 26 -14.99 -23.34 -1.26
C HIS A 26 -15.72 -22.15 -1.90
N SER A 27 -15.63 -20.95 -1.32
CA SER A 27 -16.32 -19.75 -1.83
C SER A 27 -15.82 -19.35 -3.21
N ASP A 28 -14.50 -19.36 -3.40
CA ASP A 28 -13.83 -19.08 -4.65
C ASP A 28 -12.82 -20.16 -5.01
N PRO A 29 -12.56 -20.43 -6.30
CA PRO A 29 -11.69 -21.51 -6.74
C PRO A 29 -10.20 -21.17 -6.62
N ILE A 30 -9.79 -20.67 -5.46
CA ILE A 30 -8.43 -20.19 -5.16
C ILE A 30 -7.91 -20.79 -3.84
N ALA A 31 -6.60 -20.77 -3.68
CA ALA A 31 -5.93 -21.13 -2.45
C ALA A 31 -4.84 -20.12 -2.08
N ALA A 32 -4.81 -19.70 -0.83
CA ALA A 32 -3.71 -18.97 -0.22
C ALA A 32 -2.78 -19.94 0.47
N VAL A 33 -1.49 -19.82 0.24
CA VAL A 33 -0.41 -20.50 0.95
C VAL A 33 0.43 -19.45 1.65
N ALA A 34 0.62 -19.56 2.95
CA ALA A 34 1.43 -18.64 3.73
C ALA A 34 2.42 -19.42 4.61
N VAL A 35 3.69 -19.07 4.50
CA VAL A 35 4.76 -19.63 5.35
C VAL A 35 5.30 -18.52 6.23
N TYR A 36 5.17 -18.67 7.54
CA TYR A 36 5.65 -17.73 8.55
C TYR A 36 6.84 -18.33 9.27
N TYR A 37 7.99 -17.68 9.19
CA TYR A 37 9.19 -18.00 9.97
C TYR A 37 9.27 -17.07 11.17
N HIS A 38 9.48 -17.62 12.38
CA HIS A 38 9.61 -16.84 13.60
C HIS A 38 11.02 -16.25 13.70
N VAL A 39 11.37 -15.44 12.72
CA VAL A 39 12.65 -14.72 12.58
C VAL A 39 12.44 -13.39 11.89
N GLY A 40 12.95 -12.34 12.47
CA GLY A 40 12.99 -10.99 11.94
C GLY A 40 14.25 -10.29 12.39
N SER A 41 14.32 -8.97 12.28
CA SER A 41 15.52 -8.20 12.63
C SER A 41 15.91 -8.34 14.11
N SER A 42 14.99 -8.69 15.00
CA SER A 42 15.29 -8.95 16.42
C SER A 42 16.23 -10.14 16.65
N ARG A 43 16.38 -11.02 15.67
CA ARG A 43 17.30 -12.18 15.75
C ARG A 43 18.70 -11.88 15.21
N GLU A 44 18.90 -10.69 14.68
CA GLU A 44 20.20 -10.18 14.23
C GLU A 44 21.09 -9.80 15.43
N VAL A 45 22.33 -9.45 15.15
CA VAL A 45 23.29 -8.98 16.13
C VAL A 45 23.91 -7.65 15.69
N PRO A 46 24.37 -6.79 16.61
CA PRO A 46 25.06 -5.55 16.25
C PRO A 46 26.22 -5.80 15.28
N GLY A 47 26.33 -4.98 14.23
CA GLY A 47 27.30 -5.13 13.14
C GLY A 47 26.84 -6.08 12.03
N LYS A 48 25.64 -6.66 12.15
CA LYS A 48 25.01 -7.54 11.16
C LYS A 48 23.50 -7.26 11.09
N THR A 49 23.14 -6.00 10.97
CA THR A 49 21.75 -5.56 10.87
C THR A 49 21.25 -5.55 9.42
N GLY A 50 19.96 -5.76 9.20
CA GLY A 50 19.34 -5.86 7.88
C GLY A 50 19.42 -7.26 7.24
N PHE A 51 19.95 -8.26 7.95
CA PHE A 51 20.16 -9.62 7.43
C PHE A 51 18.84 -10.39 7.23
N ALA A 52 17.88 -10.22 8.13
CA ALA A 52 16.58 -10.86 7.99
C ALA A 52 15.85 -10.37 6.73
N HIS A 53 15.92 -9.08 6.44
CA HIS A 53 15.35 -8.48 5.25
C HIS A 53 16.13 -8.84 3.97
N LEU A 54 17.46 -8.76 4.01
CA LEU A 54 18.30 -9.24 2.89
C LEU A 54 18.01 -10.71 2.57
N PHE A 55 17.81 -11.53 3.60
CA PHE A 55 17.49 -12.93 3.39
C PHE A 55 16.08 -13.15 2.84
N GLU A 56 15.09 -12.30 3.19
CA GLU A 56 13.78 -12.28 2.52
C GLU A 56 13.95 -12.20 1.00
N HIS A 57 14.79 -11.27 0.52
CA HIS A 57 15.10 -11.13 -0.90
C HIS A 57 15.80 -12.37 -1.49
N MET A 58 16.78 -12.91 -0.78
CA MET A 58 17.51 -14.11 -1.23
C MET A 58 16.59 -15.32 -1.44
N MET A 59 15.54 -15.45 -0.65
CA MET A 59 14.56 -16.55 -0.75
C MET A 59 13.75 -16.52 -2.06
N PHE A 60 13.73 -15.43 -2.79
CA PHE A 60 13.07 -15.32 -4.08
C PHE A 60 13.99 -15.57 -5.28
N GLN A 61 15.31 -15.61 -5.07
CA GLN A 61 16.26 -15.69 -6.16
C GLN A 61 16.23 -17.03 -6.90
N ARG A 62 16.62 -18.08 -6.25
CA ARG A 62 16.61 -19.45 -6.79
C ARG A 62 16.73 -20.47 -5.66
N SER A 63 16.28 -21.69 -5.91
CA SER A 63 16.55 -22.87 -5.12
C SER A 63 17.07 -24.00 -6.00
N GLU A 64 17.38 -25.16 -5.46
CA GLU A 64 18.03 -26.22 -6.25
C GLU A 64 17.19 -26.68 -7.46
N ASN A 65 15.87 -26.55 -7.42
CA ASN A 65 14.97 -27.04 -8.47
C ASN A 65 14.07 -25.93 -9.05
N VAL A 66 14.07 -24.73 -8.48
CA VAL A 66 13.42 -23.53 -9.02
C VAL A 66 14.52 -22.57 -9.48
N GLY A 67 14.57 -22.30 -10.76
CA GLY A 67 15.61 -21.45 -11.37
C GLY A 67 15.52 -19.98 -10.97
N GLN A 68 16.53 -19.22 -11.41
CA GLN A 68 16.56 -17.76 -11.22
C GLN A 68 15.29 -17.15 -11.80
N ASP A 69 14.61 -16.31 -11.03
CA ASP A 69 13.35 -15.61 -11.38
C ASP A 69 12.14 -16.50 -11.67
N GLU A 70 12.32 -17.82 -11.73
CA GLU A 70 11.23 -18.76 -12.01
C GLU A 70 10.16 -18.75 -10.91
N PHE A 71 10.50 -18.37 -9.67
CA PHE A 71 9.52 -18.29 -8.60
C PHE A 71 8.42 -17.26 -8.95
N PHE A 72 8.80 -16.06 -9.36
CA PHE A 72 7.87 -15.02 -9.80
C PHE A 72 7.14 -15.42 -11.07
N GLN A 73 7.87 -15.93 -12.06
CA GLN A 73 7.30 -16.34 -13.34
C GLN A 73 6.24 -17.42 -13.17
N ASN A 74 6.53 -18.48 -12.41
CA ASN A 74 5.60 -19.59 -12.18
C ASN A 74 4.29 -19.15 -11.54
N ILE A 75 4.35 -18.26 -10.54
CA ILE A 75 3.15 -17.73 -9.89
C ILE A 75 2.36 -16.82 -10.84
N MET A 76 3.04 -15.96 -11.59
CA MET A 76 2.36 -15.06 -12.55
C MET A 76 1.72 -15.86 -13.71
N GLU A 77 2.38 -16.88 -14.24
CA GLU A 77 1.81 -17.81 -15.24
C GLU A 77 0.64 -18.64 -14.69
N ALA A 78 0.65 -18.94 -13.40
CA ALA A 78 -0.49 -19.56 -12.73
C ALA A 78 -1.66 -18.59 -12.48
N GLY A 79 -1.53 -17.32 -12.82
CA GLY A 79 -2.53 -16.30 -12.54
C GLY A 79 -2.59 -15.90 -11.06
N GLY A 80 -1.55 -16.19 -10.30
CA GLY A 80 -1.44 -15.92 -8.88
C GLY A 80 -0.89 -14.53 -8.55
N THR A 81 -0.77 -14.30 -7.26
CA THR A 81 0.01 -13.19 -6.64
C THR A 81 0.94 -13.77 -5.59
N LEU A 82 2.02 -13.08 -5.30
CA LEU A 82 2.95 -13.43 -4.25
C LEU A 82 3.57 -12.18 -3.65
N ASN A 83 4.03 -12.33 -2.42
CA ASN A 83 4.91 -11.35 -1.77
C ASN A 83 5.64 -11.99 -0.58
N GLY A 84 6.57 -11.25 0.02
CA GLY A 84 7.18 -11.50 1.31
C GLY A 84 7.14 -10.23 2.17
N SER A 85 7.39 -10.39 3.45
CA SER A 85 7.63 -9.24 4.32
C SER A 85 8.41 -9.64 5.56
N THR A 86 9.25 -8.72 6.05
CA THR A 86 10.02 -8.87 7.27
C THR A 86 9.66 -7.74 8.24
N ASN A 87 9.50 -8.09 9.51
CA ASN A 87 9.44 -7.12 10.60
C ASN A 87 10.46 -7.51 11.70
N GLN A 88 10.36 -6.92 12.86
CA GLN A 88 11.28 -7.23 13.96
C GLN A 88 11.23 -8.69 14.41
N ASP A 89 10.06 -9.34 14.33
CA ASP A 89 9.83 -10.64 14.96
C ASP A 89 9.61 -11.79 13.98
N ARG A 90 9.21 -11.50 12.73
CA ARG A 90 8.87 -12.53 11.74
C ARG A 90 9.27 -12.16 10.33
N THR A 91 9.48 -13.19 9.50
CA THR A 91 9.52 -13.11 8.03
C THR A 91 8.46 -14.05 7.47
N ASN A 92 7.67 -13.59 6.51
CA ASN A 92 6.68 -14.43 5.86
C ASN A 92 6.77 -14.35 4.34
N TYR A 93 6.29 -15.43 3.71
CA TYR A 93 6.11 -15.54 2.27
C TYR A 93 4.71 -16.06 2.01
N TYR A 94 4.07 -15.55 0.97
CA TYR A 94 2.72 -15.98 0.66
C TYR A 94 2.37 -15.86 -0.81
N GLN A 95 1.46 -16.72 -1.26
CA GLN A 95 0.91 -16.76 -2.60
C GLN A 95 -0.61 -16.94 -2.51
N VAL A 96 -1.32 -16.36 -3.47
CA VAL A 96 -2.71 -16.68 -3.74
C VAL A 96 -2.80 -17.11 -5.19
N VAL A 97 -3.21 -18.34 -5.42
CA VAL A 97 -3.24 -18.96 -6.75
C VAL A 97 -4.60 -19.63 -7.00
N PRO A 98 -4.99 -19.86 -8.27
CA PRO A 98 -6.05 -20.79 -8.57
C PRO A 98 -5.76 -22.18 -7.96
N LYS A 99 -6.80 -22.83 -7.44
CA LYS A 99 -6.66 -24.10 -6.66
C LYS A 99 -5.88 -25.20 -7.36
N ASN A 100 -5.98 -25.28 -8.70
CA ASN A 100 -5.26 -26.28 -9.50
C ASN A 100 -3.73 -26.05 -9.54
N SER A 101 -3.22 -24.95 -9.00
CA SER A 101 -1.79 -24.66 -8.90
C SER A 101 -1.23 -24.85 -7.48
N LEU A 102 -2.03 -25.32 -6.52
CA LEU A 102 -1.61 -25.49 -5.12
C LEU A 102 -0.38 -26.40 -5.00
N GLU A 103 -0.35 -27.54 -5.70
CA GLU A 103 0.78 -28.49 -5.63
C GLU A 103 2.09 -27.85 -6.10
N MET A 104 2.05 -27.03 -7.14
CA MET A 104 3.22 -26.28 -7.62
C MET A 104 3.72 -25.29 -6.54
N VAL A 105 2.82 -24.57 -5.87
CA VAL A 105 3.21 -23.64 -4.79
C VAL A 105 3.85 -24.40 -3.62
N LEU A 106 3.28 -25.51 -3.19
CA LEU A 106 3.85 -26.32 -2.11
C LEU A 106 5.22 -26.89 -2.48
N TRP A 107 5.41 -27.31 -3.73
CA TRP A 107 6.70 -27.73 -4.26
C TRP A 107 7.73 -26.60 -4.18
N MET A 108 7.39 -25.38 -4.66
CA MET A 108 8.29 -24.22 -4.62
C MET A 108 8.62 -23.78 -3.19
N GLU A 109 7.62 -23.70 -2.31
CA GLU A 109 7.81 -23.32 -0.90
C GLU A 109 8.72 -24.31 -0.15
N SER A 110 8.50 -25.62 -0.39
CA SER A 110 9.35 -26.65 0.20
C SER A 110 10.77 -26.64 -0.37
N ASP A 111 10.92 -26.29 -1.64
CA ASP A 111 12.23 -26.22 -2.28
C ASP A 111 13.06 -25.07 -1.71
N ARG A 112 12.49 -23.89 -1.55
CA ARG A 112 13.21 -22.79 -0.89
C ARG A 112 13.44 -23.01 0.60
N MET A 113 12.56 -23.72 1.31
CA MET A 113 12.75 -24.04 2.72
C MET A 113 13.91 -25.02 2.93
N GLY A 114 14.00 -26.08 2.11
CA GLY A 114 14.91 -27.18 2.32
C GLY A 114 16.16 -27.19 1.43
N TYR A 115 16.14 -26.48 0.30
CA TYR A 115 17.11 -26.68 -0.78
C TYR A 115 17.61 -25.34 -1.39
N LEU A 116 17.68 -24.29 -0.57
CA LEU A 116 18.14 -22.96 -1.00
C LEU A 116 19.65 -22.78 -0.79
N GLU A 117 20.21 -23.28 0.30
CA GLU A 117 21.56 -22.90 0.77
C GLU A 117 22.65 -23.12 -0.29
N ASN A 118 22.57 -24.24 -1.05
CA ASN A 118 23.52 -24.58 -2.11
C ASN A 118 23.43 -23.66 -3.34
N THR A 119 22.37 -22.85 -3.42
CA THR A 119 22.13 -21.94 -4.56
C THR A 119 22.45 -20.49 -4.25
N VAL A 120 22.80 -20.18 -2.98
CA VAL A 120 23.26 -18.84 -2.59
C VAL A 120 24.66 -18.64 -3.15
N THR A 121 24.75 -18.08 -4.37
CA THR A 121 26.01 -17.76 -5.06
C THR A 121 26.46 -16.32 -4.77
N GLN A 122 27.73 -16.03 -4.98
CA GLN A 122 28.26 -14.69 -4.81
C GLN A 122 27.58 -13.68 -5.76
N ALA A 123 27.24 -14.07 -6.98
CA ALA A 123 26.55 -13.21 -7.94
C ALA A 123 25.14 -12.83 -7.46
N ALA A 124 24.32 -13.84 -7.04
CA ALA A 124 22.97 -13.62 -6.51
C ALA A 124 23.01 -12.77 -5.24
N PHE A 125 23.95 -13.03 -4.35
CA PHE A 125 24.13 -12.27 -3.11
C PHE A 125 24.45 -10.79 -3.38
N VAL A 126 25.42 -10.50 -4.25
CA VAL A 126 25.80 -9.12 -4.59
C VAL A 126 24.63 -8.38 -5.28
N ASN A 127 23.88 -9.06 -6.14
CA ASN A 127 22.72 -8.47 -6.77
C ASN A 127 21.67 -8.05 -5.72
N GLN A 128 21.30 -8.93 -4.81
CA GLN A 128 20.29 -8.63 -3.79
C GLN A 128 20.80 -7.63 -2.73
N GLN A 129 22.09 -7.67 -2.41
CA GLN A 129 22.71 -6.63 -1.59
C GLN A 129 22.52 -5.24 -2.23
N ASN A 130 22.75 -5.10 -3.55
CA ASN A 130 22.51 -3.86 -4.27
C ASN A 130 21.01 -3.46 -4.26
N VAL A 131 20.10 -4.42 -4.43
CA VAL A 131 18.64 -4.17 -4.39
C VAL A 131 18.22 -3.63 -3.02
N VAL A 132 18.62 -4.27 -1.93
CA VAL A 132 18.30 -3.84 -0.55
C VAL A 132 18.92 -2.48 -0.22
N GLN A 133 20.16 -2.23 -0.66
CA GLN A 133 20.78 -0.90 -0.52
C GLN A 133 20.00 0.18 -1.29
N ASN A 134 19.50 -0.14 -2.48
CA ASN A 134 18.66 0.79 -3.25
C ASN A 134 17.30 1.01 -2.60
N GLU A 135 16.73 -0.01 -1.96
CA GLU A 135 15.51 0.13 -1.18
C GLU A 135 15.72 1.03 0.04
N LYS A 136 16.83 0.86 0.77
CA LYS A 136 17.19 1.77 1.85
C LYS A 136 17.33 3.21 1.37
N ARG A 137 18.00 3.44 0.25
CA ARG A 137 18.10 4.79 -0.36
C ARG A 137 16.71 5.34 -0.70
N GLN A 138 15.83 4.49 -1.24
CA GLN A 138 14.47 4.89 -1.62
C GLN A 138 13.59 5.19 -0.42
N GLY A 139 13.68 4.40 0.65
CA GLY A 139 12.81 4.47 1.82
C GLY A 139 13.35 5.34 2.97
N VAL A 140 14.67 5.56 3.03
CA VAL A 140 15.33 6.27 4.13
C VAL A 140 16.11 7.48 3.62
N ASP A 141 17.12 7.27 2.76
CA ASP A 141 18.12 8.28 2.47
C ASP A 141 17.64 9.40 1.52
N ASN A 142 16.58 9.15 0.72
CA ASN A 142 16.02 10.10 -0.27
C ASN A 142 14.62 10.61 0.06
N VAL A 143 14.15 10.40 1.28
CA VAL A 143 12.82 10.88 1.71
C VAL A 143 12.95 11.78 2.92
N ALA A 144 12.07 12.76 3.02
CA ALA A 144 11.98 13.60 4.20
C ALA A 144 11.66 12.74 5.43
N TYR A 145 12.37 13.00 6.52
CA TYR A 145 12.21 12.31 7.82
C TYR A 145 12.62 10.82 7.82
N GLY A 146 13.28 10.32 6.80
CA GLY A 146 13.59 8.90 6.64
C GLY A 146 14.47 8.29 7.73
N PHE A 147 15.30 9.08 8.41
CA PHE A 147 16.12 8.61 9.52
C PHE A 147 15.40 8.60 10.89
N GLU A 148 14.11 8.89 10.95
CA GLU A 148 13.40 9.05 12.22
C GLU A 148 13.33 7.75 13.01
N ASP A 149 12.91 6.65 12.37
CA ASP A 149 12.81 5.34 13.03
C ASP A 149 14.18 4.86 13.53
N TYR A 150 15.23 5.00 12.73
CA TYR A 150 16.60 4.68 13.14
C TYR A 150 17.00 5.43 14.42
N LEU A 151 16.75 6.74 14.47
CA LEU A 151 17.09 7.55 15.65
C LEU A 151 16.27 7.17 16.87
N ILE A 152 14.99 6.91 16.69
CA ILE A 152 14.11 6.54 17.79
C ILE A 152 14.52 5.19 18.35
N LEU A 153 14.60 4.15 17.53
CA LEU A 153 14.88 2.79 17.98
C LEU A 153 16.25 2.70 18.68
N LYS A 154 17.28 3.31 18.11
CA LYS A 154 18.64 3.33 18.66
C LYS A 154 18.72 3.99 20.05
N ASN A 155 17.86 4.98 20.34
CA ASN A 155 17.91 5.73 21.59
C ASN A 155 16.81 5.30 22.59
N LEU A 156 15.72 4.69 22.12
CA LEU A 156 14.63 4.17 22.95
C LEU A 156 15.02 2.85 23.62
N PHE A 157 15.70 1.99 22.87
CA PHE A 157 16.11 0.69 23.33
C PHE A 157 17.59 0.71 23.71
N PRO A 158 18.00 0.11 24.86
CA PRO A 158 19.40 0.08 25.26
C PRO A 158 20.25 -0.70 24.26
N GLU A 159 21.56 -0.42 24.24
CA GLU A 159 22.50 -1.14 23.40
C GLU A 159 22.40 -2.65 23.64
N GLY A 160 22.34 -3.43 22.57
CA GLY A 160 22.15 -4.88 22.61
C GLY A 160 20.68 -5.34 22.77
N HIS A 161 19.73 -4.43 22.93
CA HIS A 161 18.31 -4.79 22.86
C HIS A 161 17.94 -5.17 21.41
N PRO A 162 17.17 -6.28 21.19
CA PRO A 162 16.84 -6.73 19.84
C PRO A 162 16.08 -5.73 18.95
N TYR A 163 15.50 -4.69 19.53
CA TYR A 163 14.79 -3.64 18.81
C TYR A 163 15.56 -2.31 18.72
N SER A 164 16.85 -2.30 18.99
CA SER A 164 17.69 -1.08 18.93
C SER A 164 18.15 -0.71 17.52
N TRP A 165 17.73 -1.42 16.49
CA TRP A 165 17.93 -1.14 15.06
C TRP A 165 16.66 -1.37 14.23
N ASP A 166 16.61 -0.76 13.06
CA ASP A 166 15.51 -0.95 12.11
C ASP A 166 15.66 -2.22 11.26
N VAL A 167 14.59 -2.61 10.58
CA VAL A 167 14.53 -3.84 9.77
C VAL A 167 15.39 -3.74 8.51
N ILE A 168 15.51 -2.54 7.92
CA ILE A 168 16.32 -2.34 6.70
C ILE A 168 17.82 -2.42 7.01
N GLY A 169 18.23 -2.20 8.24
CA GLY A 169 19.60 -2.28 8.72
C GLY A 169 20.48 -1.07 8.38
N ASP A 170 21.72 -1.12 8.89
CA ASP A 170 22.73 -0.11 8.60
C ASP A 170 23.40 -0.35 7.24
N MET A 171 23.70 0.73 6.49
CA MET A 171 24.33 0.63 5.16
C MET A 171 25.72 -0.03 5.23
N ASN A 172 26.48 0.22 6.30
CA ASN A 172 27.80 -0.41 6.46
C ASN A 172 27.67 -1.89 6.75
N ASP A 173 26.67 -2.30 7.57
CA ASP A 173 26.41 -3.71 7.86
C ASP A 173 26.00 -4.46 6.59
N LEU A 174 25.10 -3.88 5.80
CA LEU A 174 24.71 -4.43 4.50
C LEU A 174 25.90 -4.53 3.53
N THR A 175 26.77 -3.51 3.49
CA THR A 175 27.94 -3.47 2.60
C THR A 175 28.99 -4.51 2.99
N ASN A 176 29.18 -4.74 4.29
CA ASN A 176 30.17 -5.66 4.83
C ASN A 176 29.62 -7.09 5.00
N ALA A 177 28.34 -7.32 4.72
CA ALA A 177 27.73 -8.64 4.77
C ALA A 177 28.49 -9.63 3.86
N THR A 178 28.65 -10.87 4.33
CA THR A 178 29.28 -11.93 3.57
C THR A 178 28.27 -13.04 3.24
N ILE A 179 28.57 -13.79 2.19
CA ILE A 179 27.75 -14.95 1.81
C ILE A 179 27.65 -16.00 2.93
N GLU A 180 28.72 -16.18 3.71
CA GLU A 180 28.73 -17.12 4.84
C GLU A 180 27.83 -16.64 5.97
N ASP A 181 27.76 -15.34 6.23
CA ASP A 181 26.83 -14.78 7.21
C ASP A 181 25.38 -15.07 6.83
N VAL A 182 25.05 -14.87 5.56
CA VAL A 182 23.71 -15.14 5.02
C VAL A 182 23.36 -16.63 5.09
N LYS A 183 24.28 -17.51 4.70
CA LYS A 183 24.09 -18.96 4.84
C LYS A 183 23.93 -19.42 6.28
N ALA A 184 24.71 -18.86 7.20
CA ALA A 184 24.61 -19.14 8.63
C ALA A 184 23.27 -18.71 9.22
N PHE A 185 22.76 -17.54 8.78
CA PHE A 185 21.45 -17.04 9.20
C PHE A 185 20.30 -17.95 8.70
N HIS A 186 20.36 -18.41 7.45
CA HIS A 186 19.43 -19.39 6.88
C HIS A 186 19.40 -20.68 7.70
N ARG A 187 20.54 -21.35 7.83
CA ARG A 187 20.66 -22.62 8.55
C ARG A 187 20.05 -22.58 9.95
N LYS A 188 20.21 -21.42 10.62
CA LYS A 188 19.74 -21.26 11.98
C LYS A 188 18.24 -21.01 12.09
N PHE A 189 17.66 -20.22 11.18
CA PHE A 189 16.33 -19.67 11.39
C PHE A 189 15.26 -20.14 10.38
N TYR A 190 15.67 -20.56 9.17
CA TYR A 190 14.72 -20.93 8.11
C TYR A 190 14.58 -22.45 7.99
N SER A 191 14.00 -23.06 9.01
CA SER A 191 13.84 -24.51 9.13
C SER A 191 12.38 -24.85 9.50
N PRO A 192 11.93 -26.10 9.21
CA PRO A 192 10.56 -26.51 9.48
C PRO A 192 10.08 -26.27 10.92
N ASN A 193 10.91 -26.56 11.91
CA ASN A 193 10.58 -26.42 13.34
C ASN A 193 10.52 -24.95 13.82
N ASN A 194 10.85 -23.98 12.96
CA ASN A 194 10.68 -22.55 13.21
C ASN A 194 9.64 -21.92 12.26
N ALA A 195 8.85 -22.76 11.57
CA ALA A 195 7.91 -22.30 10.57
C ALA A 195 6.46 -22.74 10.87
N THR A 196 5.52 -21.93 10.45
CA THR A 196 4.10 -22.27 10.37
C THR A 196 3.66 -22.14 8.92
N LEU A 197 3.15 -23.23 8.35
CA LEU A 197 2.56 -23.30 7.03
C LEU A 197 1.05 -23.25 7.16
N VAL A 198 0.41 -22.28 6.54
CA VAL A 198 -1.05 -22.15 6.51
C VAL A 198 -1.54 -22.20 5.08
N ILE A 199 -2.54 -23.05 4.84
CA ILE A 199 -3.28 -23.11 3.58
C ILE A 199 -4.73 -22.75 3.86
N SER A 200 -5.29 -21.83 3.08
CA SER A 200 -6.70 -21.43 3.18
C SER A 200 -7.30 -21.30 1.79
N GLY A 201 -8.45 -21.91 1.55
CA GLY A 201 -9.17 -21.78 0.28
C GLY A 201 -9.82 -23.08 -0.20
N ASP A 202 -10.08 -23.14 -1.50
CA ASP A 202 -10.76 -24.27 -2.15
C ASP A 202 -9.81 -25.47 -2.28
N VAL A 203 -9.62 -26.16 -1.16
CA VAL A 203 -8.71 -27.30 -1.01
C VAL A 203 -9.42 -28.47 -0.35
N ASN A 204 -8.95 -29.69 -0.61
CA ASN A 204 -9.33 -30.87 0.15
C ASN A 204 -8.29 -31.15 1.23
N ILE A 205 -8.70 -31.27 2.48
CA ILE A 205 -7.80 -31.43 3.63
C ILE A 205 -6.87 -32.64 3.47
N GLN A 206 -7.40 -33.81 3.08
CA GLN A 206 -6.58 -35.03 3.01
C GLN A 206 -5.57 -34.96 1.84
N GLU A 207 -6.01 -34.53 0.68
CA GLU A 207 -5.10 -34.37 -0.49
C GLU A 207 -4.01 -33.33 -0.18
N THR A 208 -4.36 -32.24 0.51
CA THR A 208 -3.41 -31.22 0.91
C THR A 208 -2.38 -31.76 1.91
N LYS A 209 -2.82 -32.58 2.89
CA LYS A 209 -1.89 -33.25 3.81
C LYS A 209 -0.91 -34.18 3.08
N ASP A 210 -1.40 -34.94 2.13
CA ASP A 210 -0.57 -35.86 1.35
C ASP A 210 0.48 -35.09 0.53
N MET A 211 0.11 -33.97 -0.07
CA MET A 211 1.05 -33.06 -0.75
C MET A 211 2.08 -32.47 0.22
N ILE A 212 1.64 -32.01 1.38
CA ILE A 212 2.54 -31.43 2.40
C ILE A 212 3.54 -32.47 2.91
N GLU A 213 3.10 -33.68 3.23
CA GLU A 213 3.98 -34.78 3.64
C GLU A 213 4.99 -35.12 2.52
N LYS A 214 4.52 -35.17 1.27
CA LYS A 214 5.37 -35.44 0.10
C LYS A 214 6.51 -34.42 -0.04
N TYR A 215 6.21 -33.12 0.10
CA TYR A 215 7.18 -32.06 -0.21
C TYR A 215 7.96 -31.59 1.00
N PHE A 216 7.36 -31.55 2.19
CA PHE A 216 8.00 -31.00 3.40
C PHE A 216 8.48 -32.09 4.35
N GLY A 217 7.95 -33.31 4.28
CA GLY A 217 8.22 -34.37 5.26
C GLY A 217 9.69 -34.85 5.30
N GLU A 218 10.46 -34.72 4.22
CA GLU A 218 11.86 -35.10 4.17
C GLU A 218 12.84 -33.97 4.60
N ILE A 219 12.38 -32.73 4.71
CA ILE A 219 13.24 -31.60 5.10
C ILE A 219 13.63 -31.79 6.57
N PRO A 220 14.94 -31.76 6.90
CA PRO A 220 15.36 -31.98 8.28
C PRO A 220 14.95 -30.81 9.18
N ALA A 221 14.67 -31.09 10.45
CA ALA A 221 14.51 -30.05 11.46
C ALA A 221 15.83 -29.30 11.65
N GLY A 222 15.73 -27.99 11.86
CA GLY A 222 16.86 -27.16 12.24
C GLY A 222 17.15 -27.20 13.74
N GLU A 223 18.09 -26.37 14.19
CA GLU A 223 18.34 -26.15 15.61
C GLU A 223 17.08 -25.65 16.33
N SER A 224 16.92 -26.01 17.60
CA SER A 224 15.84 -25.48 18.43
C SER A 224 16.08 -24.00 18.72
N ILE A 225 15.11 -23.17 18.41
CA ILE A 225 15.19 -21.73 18.65
C ILE A 225 14.55 -21.40 19.99
N GLU A 226 15.30 -20.73 20.85
CA GLU A 226 14.79 -20.33 22.15
C GLU A 226 13.69 -19.27 22.00
N LYS A 227 12.55 -19.51 22.68
CA LYS A 227 11.48 -18.54 22.80
C LYS A 227 11.93 -17.42 23.75
N ARG A 228 11.88 -16.19 23.29
CA ARG A 228 12.24 -15.03 24.11
C ARG A 228 11.06 -14.59 24.98
N ASN A 229 11.35 -14.14 26.19
CA ASN A 229 10.40 -13.43 27.04
C ASN A 229 10.41 -11.94 26.67
N PRO A 230 9.34 -11.20 26.99
CA PRO A 230 9.32 -9.75 26.85
C PRO A 230 10.51 -9.07 27.52
N ILE A 231 11.07 -8.08 26.83
CA ILE A 231 12.25 -7.31 27.27
C ILE A 231 11.84 -5.84 27.32
N PRO A 232 11.16 -5.36 28.38
CA PRO A 232 10.70 -3.99 28.43
C PRO A 232 11.87 -3.00 28.49
N ALA A 233 11.76 -1.92 27.71
CA ALA A 233 12.72 -0.83 27.77
C ALA A 233 12.33 0.22 28.81
N THR A 234 13.32 0.89 29.39
CA THR A 234 13.16 2.03 30.30
C THR A 234 14.18 3.09 29.99
N LEU A 235 13.78 4.36 30.05
CA LEU A 235 14.67 5.51 29.86
C LEU A 235 14.97 6.17 31.20
N ALA A 236 16.25 6.33 31.52
CA ALA A 236 16.68 7.04 32.73
C ALA A 236 16.41 8.56 32.65
N THR A 237 16.52 9.13 31.45
CA THR A 237 16.29 10.54 31.17
C THR A 237 15.60 10.68 29.80
N THR A 238 14.92 11.79 29.59
CA THR A 238 14.42 12.16 28.25
C THR A 238 15.62 12.50 27.35
N ILE A 239 15.58 11.99 26.12
CA ILE A 239 16.60 12.20 25.09
C ILE A 239 15.98 13.04 23.99
N LYS A 240 16.56 14.21 23.68
CA LYS A 240 16.11 15.09 22.61
C LYS A 240 17.17 15.24 21.54
N LEU A 241 16.82 14.88 20.30
CA LEU A 241 17.71 14.86 19.15
C LEU A 241 17.18 15.75 18.04
N TYR A 242 18.05 16.30 17.21
CA TYR A 242 17.65 16.96 15.98
C TYR A 242 18.49 16.51 14.78
N HIS A 243 17.87 16.61 13.60
CA HIS A 243 18.53 16.44 12.31
C HIS A 243 18.09 17.53 11.33
N GLU A 244 19.07 18.12 10.62
CA GLU A 244 18.80 18.99 9.47
C GLU A 244 18.63 18.14 8.21
N ASP A 245 17.40 18.03 7.75
CA ASP A 245 17.00 17.12 6.69
C ASP A 245 17.11 17.80 5.31
N ASN A 246 17.80 17.16 4.38
CA ASN A 246 18.03 17.67 3.03
C ASN A 246 16.73 17.78 2.21
N PHE A 247 15.73 16.97 2.50
CA PHE A 247 14.50 16.81 1.71
C PHE A 247 13.29 17.45 2.39
N ALA A 248 13.27 17.56 3.71
CA ALA A 248 12.17 18.17 4.43
C ALA A 248 11.91 19.61 3.98
N LYS A 249 10.62 19.98 3.86
CA LYS A 249 10.12 21.35 3.59
C LYS A 249 9.36 21.93 4.77
N ALA A 250 9.15 21.13 5.80
CA ALA A 250 8.49 21.55 7.04
C ALA A 250 9.12 20.80 8.22
N PRO A 251 9.05 21.35 9.45
CA PRO A 251 9.55 20.65 10.63
C PRO A 251 8.65 19.48 11.02
N GLN A 252 9.23 18.47 11.66
CA GLN A 252 8.51 17.35 12.27
C GLN A 252 9.05 17.06 13.66
N LEU A 253 8.15 16.89 14.63
CA LEU A 253 8.45 16.45 15.98
C LEU A 253 7.86 15.07 16.21
N THR A 254 8.65 14.13 16.71
CA THR A 254 8.13 12.85 17.17
C THR A 254 8.61 12.57 18.59
N MET A 255 7.69 12.16 19.46
CA MET A 255 7.94 11.72 20.83
C MET A 255 7.64 10.24 20.94
N ALA A 256 8.58 9.43 21.40
CA ALA A 256 8.46 7.97 21.51
C ALA A 256 8.66 7.53 22.95
N PHE A 257 7.65 6.88 23.53
CA PHE A 257 7.65 6.36 24.90
C PHE A 257 7.79 4.83 24.87
N PRO A 258 8.68 4.22 25.69
CA PRO A 258 8.75 2.77 25.78
C PRO A 258 7.50 2.20 26.47
N THR A 259 6.94 1.14 25.87
CA THR A 259 5.72 0.46 26.35
C THR A 259 5.90 -1.07 26.38
N VAL A 260 4.81 -1.81 26.39
CA VAL A 260 4.75 -3.25 26.61
C VAL A 260 4.58 -4.04 25.34
N GLU A 261 4.83 -5.34 25.46
CA GLU A 261 4.63 -6.34 24.43
C GLU A 261 3.15 -6.46 24.00
N ARG A 262 2.94 -7.00 22.83
CA ARG A 262 1.59 -7.25 22.25
C ARG A 262 0.81 -8.29 23.04
N PHE A 263 -0.52 -8.22 22.96
CA PHE A 263 -1.46 -9.09 23.67
C PHE A 263 -1.40 -9.00 25.20
N SER A 264 -0.68 -8.06 25.76
CA SER A 264 -0.80 -7.72 27.17
C SER A 264 -2.02 -6.84 27.43
N LYS A 265 -2.58 -6.87 28.64
CA LYS A 265 -3.73 -6.02 28.97
C LYS A 265 -3.47 -4.54 28.72
N ASP A 266 -2.26 -4.08 29.06
CA ASP A 266 -1.87 -2.68 28.90
C ASP A 266 -1.70 -2.30 27.42
N SER A 267 -1.32 -3.24 26.53
CA SER A 267 -1.21 -2.95 25.10
C SER A 267 -2.53 -2.58 24.47
N TYR A 268 -3.62 -3.27 24.85
CA TYR A 268 -4.96 -2.90 24.39
C TYR A 268 -5.37 -1.52 24.89
N ALA A 269 -5.14 -1.23 26.17
CA ALA A 269 -5.44 0.07 26.74
C ALA A 269 -4.65 1.21 26.09
N LEU A 270 -3.38 0.98 25.73
CA LEU A 270 -2.53 1.93 25.02
C LEU A 270 -3.00 2.14 23.58
N ASN A 271 -3.50 1.12 22.90
CA ASN A 271 -4.11 1.28 21.58
C ASN A 271 -5.32 2.21 21.66
N PHE A 272 -6.20 2.04 22.65
CA PHE A 272 -7.33 2.93 22.89
C PHE A 272 -6.88 4.35 23.28
N LEU A 273 -5.83 4.48 24.08
CA LEU A 273 -5.27 5.78 24.43
C LEU A 273 -4.82 6.57 23.19
N GLY A 274 -4.11 5.94 22.25
CA GLY A 274 -3.70 6.58 21.00
C GLY A 274 -4.88 7.12 20.20
N GLU A 275 -5.94 6.33 20.09
CA GLU A 275 -7.17 6.70 19.42
C GLU A 275 -7.88 7.88 20.11
N ILE A 276 -7.97 7.87 21.43
CA ILE A 276 -8.60 8.93 22.23
C ILE A 276 -7.81 10.23 22.15
N LEU A 277 -6.47 10.15 22.16
CA LEU A 277 -5.61 11.33 22.16
C LEU A 277 -5.60 12.06 20.83
N SER A 278 -5.71 11.35 19.68
CA SER A 278 -5.42 11.97 18.37
C SER A 278 -6.42 11.71 17.24
N ASN A 279 -7.25 10.66 17.32
CA ASN A 279 -7.93 10.15 16.12
C ASN A 279 -9.33 10.74 15.85
N THR A 280 -9.73 11.78 16.56
CA THR A 280 -11.01 12.48 16.32
C THR A 280 -10.85 13.98 16.42
N ARG A 281 -11.84 14.72 15.90
CA ARG A 281 -11.88 16.18 16.04
C ARG A 281 -12.06 16.65 17.47
N LYS A 282 -12.64 15.83 18.35
CA LYS A 282 -12.74 16.07 19.80
C LYS A 282 -11.46 15.70 20.54
N ALA A 283 -10.58 14.95 19.93
CA ALA A 283 -9.33 14.49 20.54
C ALA A 283 -8.51 15.67 21.06
N PRO A 284 -7.92 15.57 22.26
CA PRO A 284 -7.16 16.67 22.87
C PRO A 284 -6.07 17.21 21.98
N MET A 285 -5.32 16.34 21.29
CA MET A 285 -4.24 16.76 20.40
C MET A 285 -4.74 17.45 19.15
N TYR A 286 -5.84 16.98 18.56
CA TYR A 286 -6.44 17.66 17.43
C TYR A 286 -6.94 19.05 17.83
N THR A 287 -7.64 19.14 18.95
CA THR A 287 -8.19 20.41 19.46
C THR A 287 -7.06 21.44 19.67
N VAL A 288 -6.02 21.06 20.42
CA VAL A 288 -4.96 22.01 20.77
C VAL A 288 -4.04 22.32 19.58
N LEU A 289 -3.51 21.29 18.90
CA LEU A 289 -2.48 21.49 17.88
C LEU A 289 -3.04 21.93 16.53
N VAL A 290 -4.21 21.37 16.12
CA VAL A 290 -4.78 21.61 14.79
C VAL A 290 -5.77 22.78 14.82
N LYS A 291 -6.77 22.72 15.71
CA LYS A 291 -7.88 23.69 15.74
C LYS A 291 -7.48 25.03 16.36
N ASP A 292 -6.96 24.99 17.60
CA ASP A 292 -6.73 26.19 18.39
C ASP A 292 -5.43 26.91 18.00
N LYS A 293 -4.30 26.19 17.98
CA LYS A 293 -2.98 26.77 17.73
C LYS A 293 -2.53 26.72 16.27
N ARG A 294 -3.16 25.87 15.42
CA ARG A 294 -2.84 25.74 13.99
C ARG A 294 -1.36 25.46 13.69
N LEU A 295 -0.70 24.72 14.58
CA LEU A 295 0.70 24.36 14.44
C LEU A 295 0.92 23.25 13.40
N THR A 296 -0.11 22.44 13.16
CA THR A 296 -0.10 21.33 12.23
C THR A 296 -1.46 21.15 11.57
N SER A 297 -1.51 20.43 10.47
CA SER A 297 -2.76 19.92 9.88
C SER A 297 -3.10 18.52 10.33
N ARG A 298 -2.18 17.79 11.00
CA ARG A 298 -2.36 16.42 11.45
C ARG A 298 -1.41 16.09 12.60
N VAL A 299 -1.95 15.39 13.61
CA VAL A 299 -1.21 14.76 14.69
C VAL A 299 -1.62 13.30 14.78
N ILE A 300 -0.68 12.44 15.11
CA ILE A 300 -0.91 11.01 15.28
C ILE A 300 -0.37 10.60 16.64
N ALA A 301 -1.17 9.87 17.42
CA ALA A 301 -0.72 9.13 18.58
C ALA A 301 -1.08 7.65 18.38
N VAL A 302 -0.10 6.76 18.47
CA VAL A 302 -0.29 5.34 18.20
C VAL A 302 0.62 4.49 19.09
N ASN A 303 0.08 3.38 19.58
CA ASN A 303 0.88 2.36 20.26
C ASN A 303 1.24 1.25 19.26
N GLN A 304 2.52 0.91 19.20
CA GLN A 304 3.05 -0.20 18.42
C GLN A 304 3.66 -1.22 19.38
N SER A 305 2.88 -2.22 19.78
CA SER A 305 3.36 -3.32 20.58
C SER A 305 3.80 -4.49 19.70
N GLN A 306 5.01 -4.97 19.95
CA GLN A 306 5.65 -6.10 19.26
C GLN A 306 5.84 -7.27 20.25
N GLU A 307 6.54 -8.34 19.86
CA GLU A 307 6.69 -9.53 20.71
C GLU A 307 7.41 -9.23 22.05
N LEU A 308 8.50 -8.44 22.00
CA LEU A 308 9.37 -8.25 23.15
C LEU A 308 9.11 -6.96 23.95
N ALA A 309 8.63 -5.92 23.28
CA ALA A 309 8.39 -4.60 23.86
C ALA A 309 7.45 -3.80 22.94
N GLY A 310 7.07 -2.61 23.35
CA GLY A 310 6.30 -1.68 22.55
C GLY A 310 6.82 -0.26 22.60
N THR A 311 6.28 0.57 21.72
CA THR A 311 6.56 2.01 21.65
C THR A 311 5.24 2.75 21.43
N PHE A 312 5.03 3.80 22.22
CA PHE A 312 3.92 4.73 21.97
C PHE A 312 4.49 5.98 21.31
N TYR A 313 4.05 6.25 20.08
CA TYR A 313 4.49 7.37 19.27
C TYR A 313 3.48 8.52 19.30
N ILE A 314 3.99 9.75 19.36
CA ILE A 314 3.24 10.97 19.06
C ILE A 314 4.03 11.69 17.99
N SER A 315 3.48 11.76 16.77
CA SER A 315 4.14 12.42 15.64
C SER A 315 3.34 13.61 15.16
N VAL A 316 4.02 14.75 14.98
CA VAL A 316 3.44 16.03 14.56
C VAL A 316 4.25 16.60 13.40
N GLY A 317 3.71 16.45 12.18
CA GLY A 317 4.25 17.17 11.02
C GLY A 317 3.82 18.61 11.06
N ALA A 318 4.66 19.51 11.58
CA ALA A 318 4.35 20.90 11.78
C ALA A 318 4.16 21.67 10.46
N ASN A 319 3.45 22.78 10.50
CA ASN A 319 3.34 23.67 9.35
C ASN A 319 4.69 24.34 9.05
N PRO A 320 5.00 24.71 7.80
CA PRO A 320 6.25 25.37 7.45
C PRO A 320 6.54 26.60 8.33
N GLY A 321 7.76 26.67 8.85
CA GLY A 321 8.23 27.78 9.70
C GLY A 321 7.79 27.71 11.17
N VAL A 322 7.05 26.68 11.58
CA VAL A 322 6.65 26.49 12.98
C VAL A 322 7.84 25.99 13.80
N ASN A 323 8.08 26.59 14.95
CA ASN A 323 9.11 26.16 15.90
C ASN A 323 8.63 24.93 16.68
N LEU A 324 9.45 23.89 16.74
CA LEU A 324 9.10 22.63 17.37
C LEU A 324 9.02 22.69 18.90
N THR A 325 9.59 23.73 19.53
CA THR A 325 9.37 24.02 20.96
C THR A 325 7.88 24.35 21.24
N ASP A 326 7.23 25.07 20.33
CA ASP A 326 5.81 25.40 20.49
C ASP A 326 4.94 24.16 20.26
N VAL A 327 5.35 23.28 19.35
CA VAL A 327 4.71 21.96 19.13
C VAL A 327 4.81 21.10 20.37
N GLU A 328 6.00 20.97 20.96
CA GLU A 328 6.22 20.21 22.20
C GLU A 328 5.33 20.73 23.33
N LYS A 329 5.32 22.05 23.57
CA LYS A 329 4.45 22.66 24.59
C LYS A 329 2.97 22.34 24.33
N ALA A 330 2.54 22.41 23.08
CA ALA A 330 1.15 22.13 22.71
C ALA A 330 0.78 20.64 22.92
N VAL A 331 1.71 19.71 22.74
CA VAL A 331 1.49 18.28 23.10
C VAL A 331 1.26 18.13 24.60
N PHE A 332 2.03 18.81 25.45
CA PHE A 332 1.80 18.80 26.89
C PHE A 332 0.49 19.48 27.31
N GLU A 333 0.13 20.59 26.66
CA GLU A 333 -1.19 21.21 26.87
C GLU A 333 -2.35 20.25 26.49
N ALA A 334 -2.15 19.44 25.45
CA ALA A 334 -3.13 18.41 25.08
C ALA A 334 -3.22 17.29 26.15
N PHE A 335 -2.13 16.94 26.79
CA PHE A 335 -2.16 16.03 27.94
C PHE A 335 -2.89 16.65 29.13
N ASP A 336 -2.62 17.93 29.46
CA ASP A 336 -3.35 18.65 30.53
C ASP A 336 -4.86 18.70 30.24
N LYS A 337 -5.23 18.91 28.96
CA LYS A 337 -6.63 18.86 28.53
C LYS A 337 -7.23 17.47 28.71
N PHE A 338 -6.53 16.40 28.29
CA PHE A 338 -6.96 15.03 28.47
C PHE A 338 -7.17 14.69 29.97
N GLU A 339 -6.24 15.11 30.84
CA GLU A 339 -6.34 14.87 32.28
C GLU A 339 -7.54 15.61 32.92
N LYS A 340 -7.82 16.83 32.42
CA LYS A 340 -8.89 17.68 32.95
C LYS A 340 -10.27 17.27 32.46
N GLU A 341 -10.41 16.95 31.18
CA GLU A 341 -11.72 16.73 30.55
C GLU A 341 -12.05 15.23 30.47
N GLY A 342 -11.02 14.37 30.39
CA GLY A 342 -11.20 12.92 30.26
C GLY A 342 -11.78 12.52 28.89
N PHE A 343 -12.45 11.36 28.89
CA PHE A 343 -13.18 10.79 27.75
C PHE A 343 -14.35 9.96 28.27
N THR A 344 -15.26 9.55 27.38
CA THR A 344 -16.55 8.97 27.71
C THR A 344 -16.66 7.47 27.36
N GLU A 345 -17.71 6.80 27.82
CA GLU A 345 -18.05 5.44 27.38
C GLU A 345 -18.41 5.39 25.89
N ASP A 346 -18.97 6.48 25.32
CA ASP A 346 -19.24 6.56 23.88
C ASP A 346 -17.95 6.57 23.07
N ASP A 347 -16.88 7.19 23.56
CA ASP A 347 -15.55 7.12 22.91
C ASP A 347 -15.02 5.69 22.88
N LEU A 348 -15.17 4.93 23.96
CA LEU A 348 -14.80 3.50 23.99
C LEU A 348 -15.69 2.68 23.05
N THR A 349 -17.01 2.92 23.07
CA THR A 349 -17.97 2.21 22.21
C THR A 349 -17.66 2.40 20.75
N ARG A 350 -17.33 3.62 20.35
CA ARG A 350 -16.92 3.97 18.99
C ARG A 350 -15.65 3.22 18.56
N ILE A 351 -14.65 3.17 19.44
CA ILE A 351 -13.41 2.45 19.16
C ILE A 351 -13.69 0.95 19.04
N LYS A 352 -14.46 0.36 19.97
CA LYS A 352 -14.84 -1.06 19.95
C LYS A 352 -15.59 -1.44 18.68
N ALA A 353 -16.56 -0.62 18.26
CA ALA A 353 -17.32 -0.84 17.02
C ALA A 353 -16.42 -0.86 15.77
N ARG A 354 -15.43 0.03 15.72
CA ARG A 354 -14.45 0.04 14.62
C ARG A 354 -13.55 -1.20 14.63
N TYR A 355 -13.12 -1.67 15.80
CA TYR A 355 -12.36 -2.92 15.92
C TYR A 355 -13.19 -4.14 15.51
N GLU A 356 -14.49 -4.17 15.84
CA GLU A 356 -15.41 -5.23 15.39
C GLU A 356 -15.50 -5.28 13.85
N THR A 357 -15.72 -4.14 13.19
CA THR A 357 -15.77 -4.09 11.73
C THR A 357 -14.45 -4.52 11.09
N ARG A 358 -13.32 -4.06 11.65
CA ARG A 358 -11.98 -4.45 11.17
C ARG A 358 -11.73 -5.95 11.36
N PHE A 359 -12.19 -6.50 12.46
CA PHE A 359 -12.10 -7.93 12.74
C PHE A 359 -12.77 -8.75 11.61
N TYR A 360 -14.03 -8.50 11.29
CA TYR A 360 -14.69 -9.20 10.18
C TYR A 360 -14.01 -8.97 8.84
N SER A 361 -13.57 -7.74 8.59
CA SER A 361 -12.86 -7.41 7.35
C SER A 361 -11.53 -8.18 7.19
N SER A 362 -10.84 -8.49 8.29
CA SER A 362 -9.56 -9.22 8.25
C SER A 362 -9.71 -10.70 7.87
N PHE A 363 -10.91 -11.27 7.96
CA PHE A 363 -11.24 -12.64 7.56
C PHE A 363 -12.01 -12.72 6.22
N ALA A 364 -12.20 -11.61 5.52
CA ALA A 364 -13.01 -11.55 4.30
C ALA A 364 -12.30 -12.07 3.03
N SER A 365 -11.13 -12.68 3.16
CA SER A 365 -10.42 -13.31 2.04
C SER A 365 -9.63 -14.53 2.52
N VAL A 366 -9.32 -15.46 1.61
CA VAL A 366 -8.50 -16.65 1.93
C VAL A 366 -7.12 -16.24 2.45
N GLN A 367 -6.52 -15.20 1.87
CA GLN A 367 -5.25 -14.63 2.36
C GLN A 367 -5.39 -14.06 3.77
N GLY A 368 -6.45 -13.30 4.03
CA GLY A 368 -6.72 -12.75 5.36
C GLY A 368 -6.88 -13.84 6.41
N LYS A 369 -7.66 -14.89 6.11
CA LYS A 369 -7.81 -16.07 6.98
C LYS A 369 -6.46 -16.72 7.26
N ALA A 370 -5.65 -16.96 6.22
CA ALA A 370 -4.31 -17.55 6.37
C ALA A 370 -3.40 -16.70 7.26
N PHE A 371 -3.39 -15.38 7.09
CA PHE A 371 -2.55 -14.46 7.86
C PHE A 371 -2.95 -14.41 9.33
N GLN A 372 -4.25 -14.30 9.64
CA GLN A 372 -4.73 -14.28 11.02
C GLN A 372 -4.36 -15.58 11.74
N MET A 373 -4.62 -16.73 11.11
CA MET A 373 -4.28 -18.03 11.72
C MET A 373 -2.77 -18.21 11.92
N ALA A 374 -1.94 -17.78 10.95
CA ALA A 374 -0.49 -17.87 11.06
C ALA A 374 0.06 -16.98 12.19
N GLU A 375 -0.41 -15.76 12.28
CA GLU A 375 0.03 -14.78 13.28
C GLU A 375 -0.33 -15.23 14.70
N TYR A 376 -1.59 -15.62 14.92
CA TYR A 376 -2.02 -16.11 16.23
C TYR A 376 -1.36 -17.45 16.60
N GLN A 377 -1.12 -18.33 15.62
CA GLN A 377 -0.34 -19.54 15.85
C GLN A 377 1.07 -19.21 16.32
N MET A 378 1.76 -18.31 15.62
CA MET A 378 3.15 -17.98 15.91
C MET A 378 3.32 -17.34 17.29
N TYR A 379 2.48 -16.37 17.66
CA TYR A 379 2.62 -15.65 18.93
C TYR A 379 1.91 -16.29 20.11
N LYS A 380 0.86 -17.07 19.89
CA LYS A 380 -0.01 -17.64 20.94
C LYS A 380 -0.13 -19.15 20.92
N ASP A 381 0.50 -19.82 19.93
CA ASP A 381 0.37 -21.26 19.67
C ASP A 381 -1.10 -21.72 19.54
N ASN A 382 -1.97 -20.81 19.14
CA ASN A 382 -3.40 -21.04 19.01
C ASN A 382 -3.99 -20.23 17.82
N PRO A 383 -4.32 -20.87 16.69
CA PRO A 383 -4.91 -20.16 15.53
C PRO A 383 -6.24 -19.46 15.82
N GLU A 384 -7.02 -19.95 16.81
CA GLU A 384 -8.30 -19.37 17.22
C GLU A 384 -8.18 -18.24 18.25
N TYR A 385 -6.97 -17.84 18.62
CA TYR A 385 -6.77 -16.77 19.60
C TYR A 385 -7.43 -15.44 19.20
N TYR A 386 -7.82 -15.28 17.95
CA TYR A 386 -8.56 -14.10 17.45
C TYR A 386 -9.86 -13.85 18.26
N LEU A 387 -10.51 -14.90 18.77
CA LEU A 387 -11.69 -14.76 19.64
C LEU A 387 -11.32 -14.14 21.00
N ASN A 388 -10.19 -14.56 21.57
CA ASN A 388 -9.68 -14.00 22.83
C ASN A 388 -9.22 -12.56 22.63
N ASP A 389 -8.60 -12.26 21.50
CA ASP A 389 -8.11 -10.93 21.13
C ASP A 389 -9.30 -9.94 21.02
N LEU A 390 -10.33 -10.31 20.27
CA LEU A 390 -11.56 -9.52 20.17
C LEU A 390 -12.23 -9.33 21.55
N ALA A 391 -12.30 -10.39 22.35
CA ALA A 391 -12.87 -10.31 23.70
C ALA A 391 -12.06 -9.35 24.60
N ALA A 392 -10.73 -9.39 24.52
CA ALA A 392 -9.86 -8.48 25.26
C ALA A 392 -10.05 -7.01 24.84
N ILE A 393 -10.19 -6.74 23.53
CA ILE A 393 -10.52 -5.42 23.00
C ILE A 393 -11.88 -4.93 23.54
N GLN A 394 -12.92 -5.79 23.51
CA GLN A 394 -14.24 -5.45 24.00
C GLN A 394 -14.28 -5.22 25.53
N ALA A 395 -13.36 -5.83 26.28
CA ALA A 395 -13.26 -5.69 27.72
C ALA A 395 -12.54 -4.43 28.21
N VAL A 396 -11.89 -3.64 27.33
CA VAL A 396 -11.18 -2.41 27.73
C VAL A 396 -12.14 -1.42 28.39
N THR A 397 -11.73 -0.88 29.54
CA THR A 397 -12.49 0.08 30.35
C THR A 397 -11.83 1.46 30.39
N ILE A 398 -12.57 2.48 30.84
CA ILE A 398 -12.02 3.84 31.08
C ILE A 398 -10.83 3.77 32.05
N ASP A 399 -10.93 2.97 33.10
CA ASP A 399 -9.88 2.84 34.10
C ASP A 399 -8.62 2.18 33.53
N ASP A 400 -8.74 1.20 32.63
CA ASP A 400 -7.60 0.58 31.96
C ASP A 400 -6.83 1.61 31.14
N VAL A 401 -7.52 2.45 30.38
CA VAL A 401 -6.88 3.51 29.56
C VAL A 401 -6.20 4.58 30.44
N LYS A 402 -6.87 5.03 31.51
CA LYS A 402 -6.29 5.98 32.46
C LYS A 402 -5.06 5.41 33.20
N ASN A 403 -5.12 4.14 33.57
CA ASN A 403 -3.99 3.46 34.22
C ASN A 403 -2.80 3.32 33.25
N ALA A 404 -3.05 2.98 32.00
CA ALA A 404 -2.00 2.91 30.97
C ALA A 404 -1.37 4.29 30.72
N TYR A 405 -2.15 5.35 30.60
CA TYR A 405 -1.65 6.71 30.49
C TYR A 405 -0.74 7.08 31.67
N ASN A 406 -1.18 6.87 32.90
CA ASN A 406 -0.40 7.18 34.10
C ASN A 406 0.90 6.34 34.21
N LYS A 407 0.85 5.09 33.75
CA LYS A 407 1.99 4.15 33.85
C LYS A 407 3.04 4.40 32.79
N TYR A 408 2.66 4.75 31.56
CA TYR A 408 3.57 4.77 30.41
C TYR A 408 3.83 6.16 29.82
N ILE A 409 2.97 7.15 30.03
CA ILE A 409 3.04 8.46 29.36
C ILE A 409 3.24 9.60 30.38
N ARG A 410 2.36 9.71 31.35
CA ARG A 410 2.34 10.82 32.28
C ARG A 410 3.63 10.95 33.08
N GLY A 411 4.40 12.02 32.83
CA GLY A 411 5.65 12.29 33.52
C GLY A 411 6.75 11.26 33.30
N LYS A 412 6.65 10.50 32.19
CA LYS A 412 7.68 9.52 31.79
C LYS A 412 8.70 10.12 30.85
N ASN A 413 9.89 9.51 30.86
CA ASN A 413 10.94 9.85 29.91
C ASN A 413 10.62 9.28 28.52
N TYR A 414 11.04 9.98 27.49
CA TYR A 414 10.82 9.65 26.08
C TYR A 414 12.02 10.01 25.22
N VAL A 415 12.09 9.46 24.03
CA VAL A 415 12.96 9.94 22.96
C VAL A 415 12.19 10.93 22.13
N GLN A 416 12.77 12.08 21.84
CA GLN A 416 12.21 13.10 20.96
C GLN A 416 13.14 13.37 19.80
N THR A 417 12.57 13.40 18.60
CA THR A 417 13.28 13.81 17.40
C THR A 417 12.70 15.12 16.86
N SER A 418 13.58 16.00 16.43
CA SER A 418 13.28 17.28 15.76
C SER A 418 13.92 17.25 14.38
N PHE A 419 13.14 16.92 13.35
CA PHE A 419 13.59 17.04 11.97
C PHE A 419 13.21 18.41 11.43
N VAL A 420 14.19 19.13 10.90
CA VAL A 420 13.97 20.49 10.35
C VAL A 420 14.56 20.59 8.95
N PRO A 421 14.00 21.42 8.06
CA PRO A 421 14.61 21.67 6.76
C PRO A 421 16.05 22.16 6.93
N LYS A 422 16.93 21.76 6.02
CA LYS A 422 18.34 22.14 6.04
C LYS A 422 18.53 23.65 6.11
N GLY A 423 19.34 24.09 7.05
CA GLY A 423 19.63 25.49 7.32
C GLY A 423 18.57 26.20 8.19
N GLN A 424 17.60 25.47 8.77
CA GLN A 424 16.56 26.03 9.66
C GLN A 424 16.65 25.47 11.09
N VAL A 425 17.86 25.42 11.61
CA VAL A 425 18.15 24.86 12.95
C VAL A 425 17.45 25.64 14.09
N GLU A 426 17.03 26.88 13.83
CA GLU A 426 16.27 27.70 14.76
C GLU A 426 14.85 27.15 15.04
N LEU A 427 14.38 26.21 14.22
CA LEU A 427 13.06 25.60 14.39
C LEU A 427 13.05 24.35 15.28
N ILE A 428 14.20 23.85 15.73
CA ILE A 428 14.28 22.67 16.59
C ILE A 428 13.60 22.90 17.95
N ALA A 429 13.15 21.81 18.58
CA ALA A 429 12.67 21.89 19.96
C ALA A 429 13.83 22.19 20.92
N GLU A 430 13.57 23.03 21.93
CA GLU A 430 14.55 23.46 22.92
C GLU A 430 15.21 22.26 23.63
N GLY A 431 16.52 22.31 23.78
CA GLY A 431 17.31 21.25 24.40
C GLY A 431 17.64 20.07 23.50
N SER A 432 17.27 20.12 22.21
CA SER A 432 17.68 19.08 21.25
C SER A 432 19.16 19.20 20.90
N VAL A 433 19.85 18.05 20.82
CA VAL A 433 21.25 17.93 20.40
C VAL A 433 21.34 17.30 19.02
N ASN A 434 22.37 17.63 18.25
CA ASN A 434 22.57 17.06 16.92
C ASN A 434 22.70 15.53 16.99
N ALA A 435 21.90 14.84 16.19
CA ALA A 435 21.86 13.39 16.16
C ALA A 435 23.13 12.74 15.58
N GLY A 436 23.95 13.52 14.86
CA GLY A 436 25.20 13.02 14.27
C GLY A 436 25.00 12.00 13.15
N ILE A 437 23.90 12.09 12.39
CA ILE A 437 23.66 11.21 11.24
C ILE A 437 24.74 11.45 10.19
N VAL A 438 25.36 10.38 9.73
CA VAL A 438 26.30 10.36 8.60
C VAL A 438 25.55 9.79 7.40
N GLU A 439 25.24 10.67 6.45
CA GLU A 439 24.60 10.27 5.19
C GLU A 439 25.59 9.58 4.24
N GLU A 440 25.12 8.62 3.46
CA GLU A 440 25.91 7.92 2.46
C GLU A 440 26.42 8.89 1.37
N ASP A 441 27.72 8.79 1.01
CA ASP A 441 28.28 9.43 -0.18
C ASP A 441 28.24 8.48 -1.38
N VAL A 442 27.22 8.64 -2.23
CA VAL A 442 27.00 7.82 -3.44
C VAL A 442 27.91 8.22 -4.62
N THR A 443 28.61 9.36 -4.54
CA THR A 443 29.41 9.87 -5.67
C THR A 443 30.65 9.04 -5.95
N ASN A 444 31.16 8.35 -4.94
CA ASN A 444 32.39 7.54 -4.98
C ASN A 444 32.17 6.05 -4.66
N ALA A 445 30.93 5.61 -4.48
CA ALA A 445 30.64 4.22 -4.17
C ALA A 445 31.05 3.30 -5.34
N ALA A 446 32.12 2.53 -5.13
CA ALA A 446 32.54 1.48 -6.06
C ALA A 446 31.59 0.28 -5.89
N GLU A 447 30.60 0.18 -6.75
CA GLU A 447 29.70 -0.98 -6.73
C GLU A 447 30.34 -2.19 -7.39
N VAL A 448 30.19 -3.34 -6.74
CA VAL A 448 30.55 -4.62 -7.34
C VAL A 448 29.45 -4.99 -8.34
N LYS A 449 29.80 -5.10 -9.62
CA LYS A 449 28.86 -5.53 -10.66
C LYS A 449 28.71 -7.05 -10.60
N ALA A 450 27.49 -7.53 -10.39
CA ALA A 450 27.18 -8.95 -10.39
C ALA A 450 27.56 -9.63 -11.73
N ASP A 451 27.41 -8.94 -12.86
CA ASP A 451 27.77 -9.41 -14.22
C ASP A 451 29.22 -9.87 -14.38
N ASN A 452 30.12 -9.48 -13.48
CA ASN A 452 31.55 -9.83 -13.53
C ASN A 452 31.90 -11.03 -12.65
N ILE A 453 30.92 -11.66 -12.00
CA ILE A 453 31.13 -12.79 -11.08
C ILE A 453 30.77 -14.08 -11.81
N ALA A 454 31.70 -15.05 -11.86
CA ALA A 454 31.44 -16.34 -12.48
C ALA A 454 30.39 -17.13 -11.70
N GLU A 455 29.44 -17.75 -12.40
CA GLU A 455 28.48 -18.65 -11.76
C GLU A 455 29.20 -19.90 -11.21
N GLU A 456 28.86 -20.22 -9.97
CA GLU A 456 29.33 -21.45 -9.32
C GLU A 456 28.37 -22.62 -9.66
N PRO A 457 28.88 -23.85 -9.89
CA PRO A 457 28.03 -25.00 -10.13
C PRO A 457 27.23 -25.37 -8.88
N ILE A 458 25.90 -25.55 -9.04
CA ILE A 458 25.01 -25.95 -7.95
C ILE A 458 25.16 -27.44 -7.70
N ILE A 459 25.47 -27.81 -6.47
CA ILE A 459 25.49 -29.20 -6.03
C ILE A 459 24.12 -29.51 -5.43
N LYS A 460 23.32 -30.32 -6.14
CA LYS A 460 21.98 -30.70 -5.67
C LYS A 460 22.02 -31.70 -4.51
N THR A 461 21.15 -31.47 -3.56
CA THR A 461 20.89 -32.37 -2.44
C THR A 461 20.16 -33.63 -2.93
N VAL A 462 20.53 -34.79 -2.39
CA VAL A 462 19.83 -36.06 -2.69
C VAL A 462 18.48 -36.08 -1.97
N THR A 463 17.39 -36.26 -2.73
CA THR A 463 16.01 -36.21 -2.23
C THR A 463 15.33 -37.58 -2.45
N LYS A 464 14.30 -37.87 -1.65
CA LYS A 464 13.49 -39.10 -1.81
C LYS A 464 12.56 -39.07 -3.00
N ILE A 465 12.14 -37.85 -3.40
CA ILE A 465 11.28 -37.60 -4.54
C ILE A 465 12.07 -36.88 -5.65
N ASP A 466 11.67 -37.03 -6.89
CA ASP A 466 12.25 -36.28 -8.00
C ASP A 466 11.69 -34.85 -7.98
N ARG A 467 12.49 -33.90 -7.48
CA ARG A 467 12.15 -32.46 -7.41
C ARG A 467 12.46 -31.71 -8.69
N SER A 468 13.15 -32.33 -9.65
CA SER A 468 13.51 -31.66 -10.92
C SER A 468 12.31 -31.45 -11.85
N VAL A 469 11.20 -32.12 -11.58
CA VAL A 469 9.96 -32.03 -12.37
C VAL A 469 8.96 -31.10 -11.67
N LYS A 470 8.72 -29.94 -12.28
CA LYS A 470 7.67 -29.02 -11.82
C LYS A 470 6.30 -29.71 -11.88
N PRO A 471 5.52 -29.71 -10.78
CA PRO A 471 4.16 -30.21 -10.80
C PRO A 471 3.30 -29.52 -11.86
N GLN A 472 2.57 -30.30 -12.62
CA GLN A 472 1.66 -29.79 -13.64
C GLN A 472 0.36 -29.34 -12.98
N ALA A 473 -0.14 -28.17 -13.36
CA ALA A 473 -1.45 -27.73 -12.92
C ALA A 473 -2.55 -28.66 -13.45
N GLY A 474 -3.56 -28.93 -12.63
CA GLY A 474 -4.80 -29.56 -13.09
C GLY A 474 -5.58 -28.67 -14.07
N PRO A 475 -6.78 -29.10 -14.52
CA PRO A 475 -7.65 -28.28 -15.34
C PRO A 475 -7.94 -26.93 -14.68
N ASP A 476 -7.97 -25.87 -15.48
CA ASP A 476 -8.30 -24.54 -14.96
C ASP A 476 -9.70 -24.53 -14.32
N PRO A 477 -9.87 -23.97 -13.14
CA PRO A 477 -11.15 -23.95 -12.46
C PRO A 477 -12.17 -23.09 -13.23
N LEU A 478 -13.43 -23.50 -13.16
CA LEU A 478 -14.52 -22.66 -13.69
C LEU A 478 -14.65 -21.41 -12.81
N VAL A 479 -14.59 -20.27 -13.43
CA VAL A 479 -14.78 -18.97 -12.75
C VAL A 479 -16.26 -18.60 -12.88
N ASN A 480 -16.96 -18.54 -11.76
CA ASN A 480 -18.34 -18.10 -11.71
C ASN A 480 -18.39 -16.57 -11.63
N ILE A 481 -18.86 -15.93 -12.68
CA ILE A 481 -19.16 -14.50 -12.64
C ILE A 481 -20.36 -14.30 -11.70
N PRO A 482 -20.22 -13.47 -10.64
CA PRO A 482 -21.30 -13.24 -9.68
C PRO A 482 -22.56 -12.71 -10.36
N GLN A 483 -23.73 -13.16 -9.89
CA GLN A 483 -25.00 -12.71 -10.40
C GLN A 483 -25.23 -11.23 -10.03
N ILE A 484 -25.32 -10.38 -11.04
CA ILE A 484 -25.63 -8.97 -10.89
C ILE A 484 -27.15 -8.80 -10.95
N TRP A 485 -27.70 -8.15 -9.93
CA TRP A 485 -29.09 -7.68 -9.99
C TRP A 485 -29.12 -6.17 -10.25
N THR A 486 -30.16 -5.71 -10.92
CA THR A 486 -30.35 -4.30 -11.26
C THR A 486 -31.74 -3.83 -10.93
N SER A 487 -31.87 -2.57 -10.57
CA SER A 487 -33.15 -1.91 -10.33
C SER A 487 -32.97 -0.39 -10.42
N SER A 488 -33.99 0.37 -10.04
CA SER A 488 -33.93 1.83 -9.98
C SER A 488 -34.70 2.38 -8.79
N LEU A 489 -34.19 3.45 -8.19
CA LEU A 489 -34.90 4.23 -7.19
C LEU A 489 -35.96 5.13 -7.87
N LYS A 490 -36.88 5.68 -7.08
CA LYS A 490 -38.00 6.52 -7.58
C LYS A 490 -37.53 7.77 -8.35
N ASN A 491 -36.34 8.31 -7.97
CA ASN A 491 -35.76 9.48 -8.64
C ASN A 491 -34.90 9.14 -9.86
N GLY A 492 -34.89 7.87 -10.28
CA GLY A 492 -34.20 7.42 -11.49
C GLY A 492 -32.77 6.94 -11.29
N ILE A 493 -32.21 6.94 -10.05
CA ILE A 493 -30.89 6.35 -9.78
C ILE A 493 -30.93 4.86 -10.13
N GLU A 494 -30.06 4.43 -11.03
CA GLU A 494 -29.82 3.02 -11.28
C GLU A 494 -29.10 2.38 -10.12
N VAL A 495 -29.60 1.22 -9.67
CA VAL A 495 -29.01 0.42 -8.58
C VAL A 495 -28.47 -0.87 -9.17
N TRP A 496 -27.21 -1.13 -8.93
CA TRP A 496 -26.51 -2.34 -9.36
C TRP A 496 -25.95 -3.05 -8.15
N GLY A 497 -26.23 -4.35 -7.99
CA GLY A 497 -25.79 -5.03 -6.80
C GLY A 497 -25.41 -6.49 -6.97
N ILE A 498 -24.60 -6.98 -6.03
CA ILE A 498 -24.16 -8.35 -5.91
C ILE A 498 -24.31 -8.77 -4.44
N VAL A 499 -24.97 -9.91 -4.21
CA VAL A 499 -25.06 -10.52 -2.86
C VAL A 499 -23.77 -11.27 -2.58
N HIS A 500 -23.12 -10.96 -1.46
CA HIS A 500 -21.90 -11.62 -0.97
C HIS A 500 -21.98 -11.70 0.56
N ASN A 501 -22.34 -12.85 1.10
CA ASN A 501 -22.75 -13.04 2.49
C ASN A 501 -21.76 -13.85 3.34
N GLU A 502 -20.50 -13.95 2.95
CA GLU A 502 -19.46 -14.64 3.74
C GLU A 502 -19.18 -13.94 5.07
N MET A 503 -19.20 -12.63 5.05
CA MET A 503 -19.04 -11.79 6.25
C MET A 503 -20.23 -10.85 6.39
N PRO A 504 -20.62 -10.47 7.63
CA PRO A 504 -21.76 -9.58 7.87
C PRO A 504 -21.40 -8.11 7.54
N LEU A 505 -20.89 -7.88 6.34
CA LEU A 505 -20.39 -6.60 5.83
C LEU A 505 -21.18 -6.18 4.59
N VAL A 506 -21.45 -4.90 4.48
CA VAL A 506 -21.99 -4.28 3.27
C VAL A 506 -21.10 -3.11 2.86
N GLN A 507 -20.74 -3.07 1.61
CA GLN A 507 -20.11 -1.90 1.01
C GLN A 507 -21.01 -1.38 -0.12
N TYR A 508 -21.12 -0.06 -0.22
CA TYR A 508 -21.81 0.56 -1.34
C TYR A 508 -21.15 1.88 -1.73
N SER A 509 -21.35 2.29 -2.96
CA SER A 509 -20.87 3.56 -3.48
C SER A 509 -21.97 4.27 -4.26
N ILE A 510 -22.15 5.57 -4.01
CA ILE A 510 -22.91 6.45 -4.89
C ILE A 510 -21.87 7.15 -5.76
N VAL A 511 -21.83 6.82 -7.04
CA VAL A 511 -20.92 7.37 -8.03
C VAL A 511 -21.65 8.41 -8.86
N ILE A 512 -21.18 9.65 -8.86
CA ILE A 512 -21.80 10.80 -9.52
C ILE A 512 -20.82 11.32 -10.56
N LYS A 513 -21.21 11.41 -11.84
CA LYS A 513 -20.35 11.99 -12.89
C LYS A 513 -20.02 13.45 -12.58
N GLY A 514 -18.77 13.85 -12.77
CA GLY A 514 -18.27 15.17 -12.41
C GLY A 514 -16.78 15.17 -12.14
N GLY A 515 -16.40 15.48 -10.92
CA GLY A 515 -14.99 15.50 -10.48
C GLY A 515 -14.20 16.64 -11.12
N ARG A 516 -12.90 16.40 -11.27
CA ARG A 516 -11.94 17.40 -11.73
C ARG A 516 -12.20 17.92 -13.15
N ILE A 517 -12.64 17.05 -14.08
CA ILE A 517 -12.92 17.48 -15.46
C ILE A 517 -14.03 18.51 -15.55
N ALA A 518 -14.85 18.65 -14.53
CA ALA A 518 -15.91 19.63 -14.42
C ALA A 518 -15.40 21.01 -13.92
N GLU A 519 -14.13 21.12 -13.54
CA GLU A 519 -13.56 22.38 -13.01
C GLU A 519 -13.12 23.35 -14.12
N ASP A 520 -13.27 24.66 -13.85
CA ASP A 520 -12.55 25.70 -14.59
C ASP A 520 -11.08 25.74 -14.13
N LEU A 521 -10.18 26.01 -15.07
CA LEU A 521 -8.73 26.07 -14.78
C LEU A 521 -8.39 27.10 -13.68
N SER A 522 -9.13 28.21 -13.61
CA SER A 522 -8.95 29.24 -12.58
C SER A 522 -9.44 28.81 -11.20
N LYS A 523 -10.22 27.74 -11.12
CA LYS A 523 -10.79 27.17 -9.90
C LYS A 523 -10.30 25.75 -9.64
N ALA A 524 -9.15 25.38 -10.18
CA ALA A 524 -8.57 24.06 -9.96
C ALA A 524 -8.48 23.72 -8.46
N GLY A 525 -8.92 22.51 -8.09
CA GLY A 525 -9.06 22.04 -6.72
C GLY A 525 -10.45 22.19 -6.13
N LEU A 526 -11.39 22.79 -6.87
CA LEU A 526 -12.77 23.03 -6.42
C LEU A 526 -13.52 21.73 -6.12
N ALA A 527 -13.42 20.71 -6.99
CA ALA A 527 -14.03 19.40 -6.78
C ALA A 527 -13.49 18.71 -5.52
N ASN A 528 -12.18 18.73 -5.36
CA ASN A 528 -11.52 18.10 -4.20
C ASN A 528 -11.95 18.76 -2.88
N ILE A 529 -11.95 20.09 -2.81
CA ILE A 529 -12.32 20.79 -1.58
C ILE A 529 -13.83 20.71 -1.31
N THR A 530 -14.69 20.68 -2.36
CA THR A 530 -16.13 20.43 -2.22
C THR A 530 -16.39 19.08 -1.58
N ALA A 531 -15.81 17.99 -2.13
CA ALA A 531 -15.92 16.66 -1.57
C ALA A 531 -15.35 16.58 -0.13
N SER A 532 -14.21 17.25 0.12
CA SER A 532 -13.61 17.32 1.46
C SER A 532 -14.56 17.96 2.47
N LEU A 533 -15.19 19.09 2.10
CA LEU A 533 -16.06 19.82 3.01
C LEU A 533 -17.39 19.10 3.29
N MET A 534 -17.88 18.26 2.37
CA MET A 534 -19.05 17.39 2.60
C MET A 534 -18.81 16.36 3.70
N ASN A 535 -17.56 16.05 4.05
CA ASN A 535 -17.23 15.19 5.21
C ASN A 535 -17.16 16.01 6.52
N GLU A 536 -17.35 17.32 6.48
CA GLU A 536 -17.14 18.23 7.62
C GLU A 536 -18.48 18.68 8.27
N GLY A 537 -19.36 17.70 8.50
CA GLY A 537 -20.64 17.91 9.14
C GLY A 537 -21.83 18.07 8.18
N THR A 538 -23.00 18.10 8.77
CA THR A 538 -24.26 18.30 8.07
C THR A 538 -24.95 19.54 8.65
N LYS A 539 -26.06 19.96 8.05
CA LYS A 539 -26.88 21.05 8.59
C LYS A 539 -27.27 20.79 10.04
N ASN A 540 -27.50 19.53 10.40
CA ASN A 540 -28.01 19.12 11.72
C ASN A 540 -26.90 18.58 12.65
N LYS A 541 -25.68 18.36 12.15
CA LYS A 541 -24.55 17.82 12.92
C LYS A 541 -23.30 18.63 12.67
N THR A 542 -22.61 18.99 13.73
CA THR A 542 -21.22 19.51 13.63
C THR A 542 -20.30 18.44 13.07
N PRO A 543 -19.07 18.79 12.64
CA PRO A 543 -18.09 17.79 12.22
C PRO A 543 -17.82 16.73 13.27
N GLU A 544 -17.75 17.13 14.53
CA GLU A 544 -17.53 16.24 15.66
C GLU A 544 -18.72 15.29 15.87
N GLU A 545 -19.96 15.80 15.80
CA GLU A 545 -21.19 14.99 15.97
C GLU A 545 -21.39 14.00 14.81
N LEU A 546 -21.04 14.40 13.57
CA LEU A 546 -21.10 13.50 12.43
C LEU A 546 -20.06 12.38 12.56
N GLU A 547 -18.83 12.70 12.93
CA GLU A 547 -17.74 11.75 13.15
C GLU A 547 -18.13 10.72 14.25
N ASP A 548 -18.70 11.18 15.35
CA ASP A 548 -19.20 10.31 16.41
C ASP A 548 -20.33 9.40 15.92
N ALA A 549 -21.30 9.96 15.20
CA ALA A 549 -22.43 9.17 14.68
C ALA A 549 -21.99 8.04 13.75
N ILE A 550 -21.03 8.31 12.85
CA ILE A 550 -20.42 7.32 11.96
C ILE A 550 -19.63 6.30 12.78
N GLY A 551 -18.79 6.77 13.71
CA GLY A 551 -17.91 5.94 14.52
C GLY A 551 -18.66 4.96 15.43
N LEU A 552 -19.77 5.38 16.04
CA LEU A 552 -20.62 4.51 16.88
C LEU A 552 -21.26 3.35 16.11
N LEU A 553 -21.39 3.46 14.79
CA LEU A 553 -21.82 2.37 13.92
C LEU A 553 -20.66 1.47 13.47
N GLY A 554 -19.41 1.80 13.83
CA GLY A 554 -18.23 1.15 13.28
C GLY A 554 -18.12 1.29 11.74
N ALA A 555 -18.83 2.26 11.18
CA ALA A 555 -18.89 2.49 9.74
C ALA A 555 -17.76 3.41 9.26
N SER A 556 -17.55 3.39 7.95
CA SER A 556 -16.74 4.38 7.24
C SER A 556 -17.59 5.01 6.14
N ILE A 557 -17.69 6.32 6.12
CA ILE A 557 -18.36 7.09 5.07
C ILE A 557 -17.37 8.14 4.58
N ARG A 558 -17.14 8.19 3.26
CA ARG A 558 -16.21 9.15 2.68
C ARG A 558 -16.72 9.68 1.36
N VAL A 559 -16.80 10.98 1.23
CA VAL A 559 -16.99 11.69 -0.03
C VAL A 559 -15.64 12.07 -0.60
N SER A 560 -15.38 11.74 -1.85
CA SER A 560 -14.13 12.04 -2.57
C SER A 560 -14.42 12.49 -4.00
N ALA A 561 -13.50 13.24 -4.57
CA ALA A 561 -13.52 13.63 -5.97
C ALA A 561 -12.41 12.92 -6.73
N GLY A 562 -12.77 12.26 -7.82
CA GLY A 562 -11.89 11.67 -8.80
C GLY A 562 -11.58 12.62 -9.96
N ILE A 563 -11.07 12.05 -11.03
CA ILE A 563 -10.86 12.80 -12.28
C ILE A 563 -12.20 13.07 -12.96
N GLU A 564 -13.06 12.06 -13.06
CA GLU A 564 -14.33 12.08 -13.81
C GLU A 564 -15.58 11.90 -12.93
N ASP A 565 -15.40 11.75 -11.60
CA ASP A 565 -16.49 11.41 -10.70
C ASP A 565 -16.36 12.05 -9.31
N PHE A 566 -17.50 12.05 -8.61
CA PHE A 566 -17.56 12.09 -7.16
C PHE A 566 -18.01 10.72 -6.66
N THR A 567 -17.36 10.22 -5.65
CA THR A 567 -17.75 8.95 -5.06
C THR A 567 -18.02 9.12 -3.56
N ILE A 568 -19.22 8.70 -3.12
CA ILE A 568 -19.55 8.48 -1.72
C ILE A 568 -19.35 7.00 -1.45
N SER A 569 -18.23 6.65 -0.82
CA SER A 569 -17.88 5.26 -0.48
C SER A 569 -18.27 4.97 0.95
N VAL A 570 -18.92 3.83 1.16
CA VAL A 570 -19.41 3.39 2.46
C VAL A 570 -19.04 1.94 2.73
N SER A 571 -18.55 1.67 3.94
CA SER A 571 -18.38 0.33 4.48
C SER A 571 -19.03 0.27 5.85
N THR A 572 -19.86 -0.74 6.09
CA THR A 572 -20.59 -0.90 7.34
C THR A 572 -20.89 -2.37 7.64
N MET A 573 -21.18 -2.67 8.89
CA MET A 573 -21.78 -3.96 9.25
C MET A 573 -23.22 -4.03 8.74
N SER A 574 -23.67 -5.21 8.25
CA SER A 574 -25.05 -5.43 7.77
C SER A 574 -26.12 -4.96 8.75
N LYS A 575 -25.91 -5.16 10.07
CA LYS A 575 -26.82 -4.72 11.15
C LYS A 575 -27.01 -3.21 11.24
N ASN A 576 -26.08 -2.42 10.65
CA ASN A 576 -26.08 -0.94 10.76
C ASN A 576 -26.44 -0.25 9.43
N LEU A 577 -26.83 -1.00 8.39
CA LEU A 577 -27.04 -0.49 7.04
C LEU A 577 -27.98 0.73 7.03
N GLU A 578 -29.19 0.61 7.57
CA GLU A 578 -30.20 1.65 7.51
C GLU A 578 -29.78 2.94 8.20
N LYS A 579 -29.11 2.79 9.38
CA LYS A 579 -28.58 3.95 10.11
C LYS A 579 -27.45 4.65 9.34
N THR A 580 -26.63 3.86 8.66
CA THR A 580 -25.53 4.38 7.84
C THR A 580 -26.06 5.09 6.59
N VAL A 581 -27.10 4.51 5.93
CA VAL A 581 -27.75 5.16 4.77
C VAL A 581 -28.40 6.50 5.19
N ALA A 582 -29.02 6.58 6.36
CA ALA A 582 -29.60 7.83 6.86
C ALA A 582 -28.53 8.93 7.05
N LEU A 583 -27.30 8.58 7.51
CA LEU A 583 -26.19 9.54 7.59
C LEU A 583 -25.71 9.98 6.20
N VAL A 584 -25.62 9.05 5.26
CA VAL A 584 -25.25 9.37 3.86
C VAL A 584 -26.26 10.28 3.22
N GLU A 585 -27.56 10.03 3.42
CA GLU A 585 -28.65 10.90 2.93
C GLU A 585 -28.49 12.32 3.48
N GLU A 586 -28.25 12.46 4.78
CA GLU A 586 -28.04 13.76 5.42
C GLU A 586 -26.79 14.48 4.90
N MET A 587 -25.64 13.76 4.77
CA MET A 587 -24.41 14.32 4.22
C MET A 587 -24.56 14.79 2.78
N LEU A 588 -25.31 14.00 1.98
CA LEU A 588 -25.51 14.29 0.56
C LEU A 588 -26.51 15.45 0.35
N LEU A 589 -27.63 15.48 1.06
CA LEU A 589 -28.70 16.42 0.83
C LEU A 589 -28.57 17.71 1.66
N GLU A 590 -27.92 17.64 2.80
CA GLU A 590 -27.83 18.75 3.76
C GLU A 590 -26.38 19.04 4.22
N PRO A 591 -25.41 19.23 3.30
CA PRO A 591 -24.03 19.52 3.69
C PRO A 591 -23.96 20.87 4.43
N ARG A 592 -23.06 20.94 5.42
CA ARG A 592 -22.99 22.07 6.35
C ARG A 592 -22.38 23.34 5.75
N TRP A 593 -21.41 23.21 4.86
CA TRP A 593 -20.63 24.32 4.29
C TRP A 593 -20.00 25.23 5.35
N ASP A 594 -19.36 24.64 6.34
CA ASP A 594 -18.78 25.33 7.48
C ASP A 594 -17.57 26.18 7.08
N GLU A 595 -17.61 27.50 7.35
CA GLU A 595 -16.55 28.43 6.95
C GLU A 595 -15.21 28.18 7.67
N GLU A 596 -15.25 27.76 8.94
CA GLU A 596 -14.02 27.45 9.69
C GLU A 596 -13.36 26.17 9.15
N GLN A 597 -14.16 25.13 8.88
CA GLN A 597 -13.65 23.89 8.28
C GLN A 597 -13.16 24.14 6.84
N PHE A 598 -13.83 25.00 6.10
CA PHE A 598 -13.35 25.41 4.77
C PHE A 598 -11.97 26.08 4.84
N LYS A 599 -11.76 26.99 5.78
CA LYS A 599 -10.47 27.63 5.99
C LYS A 599 -9.38 26.62 6.37
N LEU A 600 -9.68 25.70 7.30
CA LEU A 600 -8.76 24.64 7.69
C LEU A 600 -8.44 23.70 6.51
N ALA A 601 -9.43 23.36 5.67
CA ALA A 601 -9.23 22.56 4.49
C ALA A 601 -8.30 23.23 3.48
N LYS A 602 -8.48 24.52 3.22
CA LYS A 602 -7.57 25.32 2.35
C LYS A 602 -6.15 25.32 2.88
N GLU A 603 -5.96 25.62 4.16
CA GLU A 603 -4.64 25.63 4.81
C GLU A 603 -3.97 24.26 4.70
N ARG A 604 -4.71 23.18 4.95
CA ARG A 604 -4.24 21.80 4.82
C ARG A 604 -3.79 21.45 3.40
N ILE A 605 -4.58 21.85 2.39
CA ILE A 605 -4.26 21.60 0.98
C ILE A 605 -3.00 22.38 0.57
N ILE A 606 -2.93 23.68 0.88
CA ILE A 606 -1.78 24.54 0.56
C ILE A 606 -0.50 23.99 1.21
N ASN A 607 -0.57 23.58 2.47
CA ASN A 607 0.58 23.01 3.16
C ASN A 607 0.97 21.64 2.57
N SER A 608 -0.01 20.85 2.11
CA SER A 608 0.27 19.59 1.42
C SER A 608 0.95 19.82 0.08
N LEU A 609 0.48 20.77 -0.72
CA LEU A 609 1.13 21.14 -1.99
C LEU A 609 2.59 21.55 -1.78
N LYS A 610 2.87 22.36 -0.75
CA LYS A 610 4.24 22.75 -0.41
C LYS A 610 5.13 21.56 -0.02
N ARG A 611 4.59 20.61 0.77
CA ARG A 611 5.33 19.39 1.13
C ARG A 611 5.58 18.48 -0.09
N ASN A 612 4.61 18.39 -1.00
CA ASN A 612 4.73 17.56 -2.20
C ASN A 612 5.90 17.98 -3.10
N LEU A 613 6.30 19.26 -3.09
CA LEU A 613 7.49 19.74 -3.81
C LEU A 613 8.82 19.11 -3.30
N ALA A 614 8.79 18.45 -2.14
CA ALA A 614 9.93 17.66 -1.65
C ALA A 614 9.97 16.25 -2.22
N ASN A 615 8.89 15.78 -2.85
CA ASN A 615 8.78 14.41 -3.33
C ASN A 615 9.16 14.31 -4.82
N PRO A 616 10.26 13.61 -5.17
CA PRO A 616 10.67 13.45 -6.55
C PRO A 616 9.64 12.78 -7.46
N ASP A 617 8.81 11.84 -6.94
CA ASP A 617 7.76 11.22 -7.76
C ASP A 617 6.62 12.19 -8.07
N TYR A 618 6.29 13.04 -7.11
CA TYR A 618 5.32 14.09 -7.35
C TYR A 618 5.81 15.04 -8.44
N LEU A 619 7.06 15.48 -8.37
CA LEU A 619 7.68 16.33 -9.39
C LEU A 619 7.69 15.66 -10.76
N ALA A 620 8.04 14.36 -10.83
CA ALA A 620 8.01 13.60 -12.06
C ALA A 620 6.60 13.50 -12.65
N SER A 621 5.62 13.15 -11.83
CA SER A 621 4.22 13.00 -12.26
C SER A 621 3.59 14.32 -12.67
N ALA A 622 3.81 15.39 -11.92
CA ALA A 622 3.29 16.73 -12.22
C ALA A 622 3.90 17.26 -13.53
N THR A 623 5.21 17.08 -13.73
CA THR A 623 5.90 17.47 -14.97
C THR A 623 5.38 16.68 -16.15
N LEU A 624 5.26 15.35 -16.01
CA LEU A 624 4.76 14.50 -17.09
C LEU A 624 3.32 14.86 -17.47
N ASN A 625 2.44 15.13 -16.49
CA ASN A 625 1.06 15.53 -16.75
C ASN A 625 1.01 16.88 -17.51
N LYS A 626 1.80 17.90 -17.07
CA LYS A 626 1.90 19.18 -17.80
C LYS A 626 2.31 19.00 -19.26
N LEU A 627 3.23 18.07 -19.51
CA LEU A 627 3.69 17.75 -20.88
C LEU A 627 2.64 17.01 -21.71
N MET A 628 1.97 16.03 -21.12
CA MET A 628 0.96 15.21 -21.83
C MET A 628 -0.32 15.98 -22.13
N PHE A 629 -0.82 16.77 -21.18
CA PHE A 629 -2.13 17.42 -21.31
C PHE A 629 -2.05 18.89 -21.80
N GLY A 630 -0.88 19.51 -21.71
CA GLY A 630 -0.69 20.94 -22.04
C GLY A 630 -1.14 21.86 -20.90
N GLN A 631 -0.51 23.03 -20.80
CA GLN A 631 -0.68 23.94 -19.64
C GLN A 631 -2.11 24.50 -19.49
N ASP A 632 -2.87 24.57 -20.58
CA ASP A 632 -4.23 25.13 -20.59
C ASP A 632 -5.33 24.06 -20.33
N ASN A 633 -4.91 22.86 -19.94
CA ASN A 633 -5.83 21.78 -19.60
C ASN A 633 -5.85 21.54 -18.09
N ILE A 634 -7.05 21.33 -17.53
CA ILE A 634 -7.21 21.05 -16.11
C ILE A 634 -6.46 19.80 -15.66
N LEU A 635 -6.31 18.80 -16.53
CA LEU A 635 -5.58 17.56 -16.27
C LEU A 635 -4.06 17.74 -16.11
N ALA A 636 -3.52 18.87 -16.51
CA ALA A 636 -2.11 19.23 -16.32
C ALA A 636 -1.77 19.66 -14.88
N LEU A 637 -2.78 20.07 -14.11
CA LEU A 637 -2.61 20.52 -12.73
C LEU A 637 -2.74 19.35 -11.74
N ASP A 638 -2.46 19.57 -10.47
CA ASP A 638 -2.74 18.64 -9.40
C ASP A 638 -4.26 18.55 -9.13
N VAL A 639 -4.75 17.39 -8.71
CA VAL A 639 -6.17 17.20 -8.36
C VAL A 639 -6.61 18.09 -7.20
N THR A 640 -5.71 18.50 -6.36
CA THR A 640 -5.95 19.43 -5.26
C THR A 640 -5.82 20.90 -5.66
N GLY A 641 -5.52 21.16 -6.94
CA GLY A 641 -5.33 22.52 -7.47
C GLY A 641 -3.91 23.05 -7.34
N THR A 642 -3.80 24.36 -7.26
CA THR A 642 -2.55 25.09 -7.00
C THR A 642 -2.72 25.98 -5.76
N GLU A 643 -1.61 26.44 -5.17
CA GLU A 643 -1.67 27.38 -4.05
C GLU A 643 -2.53 28.60 -4.39
N ALA A 644 -2.37 29.17 -5.58
CA ALA A 644 -3.10 30.35 -6.02
C ALA A 644 -4.60 30.07 -6.21
N THR A 645 -4.96 28.99 -6.92
CA THR A 645 -6.37 28.67 -7.18
C THR A 645 -7.10 28.33 -5.89
N VAL A 646 -6.52 27.48 -5.02
CA VAL A 646 -7.10 27.09 -3.73
C VAL A 646 -7.25 28.31 -2.81
N ALA A 647 -6.26 29.20 -2.77
CA ALA A 647 -6.36 30.43 -1.97
C ALA A 647 -7.54 31.33 -2.41
N ALA A 648 -7.86 31.36 -3.71
CA ALA A 648 -8.93 32.19 -4.28
C ALA A 648 -10.34 31.62 -4.11
N LEU A 649 -10.51 30.28 -3.87
CA LEU A 649 -11.82 29.65 -3.72
C LEU A 649 -12.63 30.23 -2.56
N THR A 650 -13.94 30.26 -2.72
CA THR A 650 -14.92 30.64 -1.72
C THR A 650 -15.95 29.53 -1.46
N THR A 651 -16.64 29.59 -0.33
CA THR A 651 -17.73 28.64 -0.04
C THR A 651 -18.90 28.75 -1.03
N ASP A 652 -19.12 29.91 -1.63
CA ASP A 652 -20.13 30.08 -2.66
C ASP A 652 -19.74 29.38 -3.97
N ASP A 653 -18.45 29.29 -4.29
CA ASP A 653 -17.98 28.46 -5.41
C ASP A 653 -18.31 26.98 -5.18
N LEU A 654 -18.11 26.49 -3.96
CA LEU A 654 -18.40 25.10 -3.59
C LEU A 654 -19.91 24.81 -3.70
N LYS A 655 -20.75 25.69 -3.15
CA LYS A 655 -22.22 25.57 -3.23
C LYS A 655 -22.71 25.60 -4.67
N ALA A 656 -22.17 26.48 -5.50
CA ALA A 656 -22.52 26.54 -6.92
C ALA A 656 -22.14 25.24 -7.63
N PHE A 657 -20.95 24.74 -7.40
CA PHE A 657 -20.44 23.50 -7.98
C PHE A 657 -21.25 22.27 -7.53
N TYR A 658 -21.55 22.17 -6.25
CA TYR A 658 -22.44 21.13 -5.73
C TYR A 658 -23.85 21.20 -6.39
N ASN A 659 -24.44 22.38 -6.46
CA ASN A 659 -25.76 22.56 -7.06
C ASN A 659 -25.78 22.22 -8.56
N GLU A 660 -24.66 22.35 -9.26
CA GLU A 660 -24.56 22.07 -10.70
C GLU A 660 -24.39 20.59 -10.97
N TYR A 661 -23.55 19.88 -10.22
CA TYR A 661 -23.14 18.51 -10.57
C TYR A 661 -23.79 17.41 -9.71
N PHE A 662 -24.19 17.67 -8.46
CA PHE A 662 -24.77 16.64 -7.60
C PHE A 662 -26.25 16.44 -7.91
N SER A 663 -26.54 15.43 -8.72
CA SER A 663 -27.91 15.09 -9.15
C SER A 663 -28.11 13.60 -9.32
N PRO A 664 -29.30 13.06 -9.00
CA PRO A 664 -29.65 11.66 -9.30
C PRO A 664 -29.47 11.29 -10.78
N SER A 665 -29.69 12.24 -11.68
CA SER A 665 -29.60 12.00 -13.13
C SER A 665 -28.19 11.64 -13.63
N SER A 666 -27.16 11.95 -12.85
CA SER A 666 -25.76 11.62 -13.13
C SER A 666 -25.18 10.61 -12.14
N ALA A 667 -26.02 10.03 -11.27
CA ALA A 667 -25.62 9.16 -10.19
C ALA A 667 -26.01 7.70 -10.44
N LYS A 668 -25.16 6.78 -9.93
CA LYS A 668 -25.43 5.34 -9.85
C LYS A 668 -25.14 4.85 -8.44
N LEU A 669 -25.95 3.91 -7.95
CA LEU A 669 -25.76 3.25 -6.66
C LEU A 669 -25.24 1.83 -6.90
N LEU A 670 -24.04 1.54 -6.40
CA LEU A 670 -23.37 0.25 -6.50
C LEU A 670 -23.32 -0.38 -5.12
N VAL A 671 -23.69 -1.66 -5.01
CA VAL A 671 -23.79 -2.35 -3.72
C VAL A 671 -23.20 -3.74 -3.82
N ALA A 672 -22.40 -4.13 -2.83
CA ALA A 672 -21.99 -5.53 -2.66
C ALA A 672 -21.90 -5.88 -1.16
N GLY A 673 -22.26 -7.11 -0.81
CA GLY A 673 -22.18 -7.60 0.58
C GLY A 673 -23.37 -8.41 1.02
N ASP A 674 -23.47 -8.58 2.36
CA ASP A 674 -24.51 -9.35 3.04
C ASP A 674 -25.81 -8.53 3.12
N VAL A 675 -26.46 -8.37 1.97
CA VAL A 675 -27.71 -7.61 1.83
C VAL A 675 -28.50 -8.06 0.61
N SER A 676 -29.83 -8.17 0.75
CA SER A 676 -30.71 -8.44 -0.38
C SER A 676 -31.10 -7.17 -1.15
N GLN A 677 -31.54 -7.35 -2.39
CA GLN A 677 -32.05 -6.26 -3.25
C GLN A 677 -33.22 -5.52 -2.57
N GLU A 678 -34.17 -6.23 -1.95
CA GLU A 678 -35.31 -5.67 -1.29
C GLU A 678 -34.91 -4.76 -0.14
N ARG A 679 -33.96 -5.21 0.69
CA ARG A 679 -33.46 -4.44 1.83
C ARG A 679 -32.74 -3.16 1.38
N ILE A 680 -32.01 -3.20 0.28
CA ILE A 680 -31.42 -2.00 -0.32
C ILE A 680 -32.51 -1.02 -0.76
N HIS A 681 -33.56 -1.50 -1.44
CA HIS A 681 -34.65 -0.64 -1.84
C HIS A 681 -35.35 0.05 -0.66
N GLU A 682 -35.62 -0.72 0.42
CA GLU A 682 -36.19 -0.17 1.64
C GLU A 682 -35.27 0.88 2.27
N ALA A 683 -33.97 0.59 2.41
CA ALA A 683 -32.99 1.49 3.01
C ALA A 683 -32.85 2.82 2.24
N PHE A 684 -32.91 2.79 0.92
CA PHE A 684 -32.73 3.96 0.06
C PHE A 684 -34.03 4.63 -0.39
N THR A 685 -35.19 4.20 0.09
CA THR A 685 -36.50 4.78 -0.27
C THR A 685 -36.55 6.27 -0.04
N SER A 686 -36.10 6.73 1.14
CA SER A 686 -36.09 8.15 1.52
C SER A 686 -35.22 8.99 0.57
N LEU A 687 -34.02 8.52 0.23
CA LEU A 687 -33.14 9.20 -0.73
C LEU A 687 -33.77 9.28 -2.11
N GLY A 688 -34.43 8.20 -2.56
CA GLY A 688 -35.15 8.15 -3.83
C GLY A 688 -36.35 9.10 -3.90
N GLU A 689 -36.89 9.53 -2.77
CA GLU A 689 -37.99 10.48 -2.67
C GLU A 689 -37.54 11.92 -2.50
N LYS A 690 -36.45 12.17 -1.79
CA LYS A 690 -36.00 13.52 -1.41
C LYS A 690 -34.99 14.12 -2.36
N TRP A 691 -34.12 13.33 -2.98
CA TRP A 691 -33.10 13.83 -3.88
C TRP A 691 -33.68 14.08 -5.26
N GLU A 692 -34.00 15.35 -5.56
CA GLU A 692 -34.62 15.77 -6.80
C GLU A 692 -33.64 15.72 -7.99
N ALA A 693 -34.09 15.08 -9.08
CA ALA A 693 -33.31 14.99 -10.31
C ALA A 693 -33.24 16.34 -11.04
N ARG A 694 -32.05 16.72 -11.44
CA ARG A 694 -31.75 17.90 -12.26
C ARG A 694 -30.90 17.47 -13.45
N GLN A 695 -31.05 18.14 -14.58
CA GLN A 695 -30.20 17.87 -15.74
C GLN A 695 -28.79 18.37 -15.45
N VAL A 696 -27.81 17.51 -15.61
CA VAL A 696 -26.39 17.82 -15.49
C VAL A 696 -25.77 17.84 -16.89
N SER A 697 -25.01 18.88 -17.19
CA SER A 697 -24.25 18.99 -18.42
C SER A 697 -22.76 19.02 -18.11
N MET A 698 -22.04 18.02 -18.58
CA MET A 698 -20.59 18.01 -18.42
C MET A 698 -19.94 18.99 -19.39
N PRO A 699 -18.90 19.73 -18.99
CA PRO A 699 -18.18 20.60 -19.89
C PRO A 699 -17.49 19.78 -20.99
N GLU A 700 -17.44 20.34 -22.19
CA GLU A 700 -16.69 19.75 -23.29
C GLU A 700 -15.19 19.72 -22.96
N MET A 701 -14.58 18.55 -23.07
CA MET A 701 -13.15 18.40 -22.79
C MET A 701 -12.33 19.15 -23.86
N LYS A 702 -11.40 19.97 -23.42
CA LYS A 702 -10.47 20.64 -24.33
C LYS A 702 -9.67 19.65 -25.16
N PRO A 703 -9.42 19.92 -26.46
CA PRO A 703 -8.59 19.07 -27.29
C PRO A 703 -7.22 18.80 -26.64
N LEU A 704 -6.83 17.53 -26.65
CA LEU A 704 -5.53 17.12 -26.14
C LEU A 704 -4.44 17.45 -27.16
N PRO A 705 -3.20 17.74 -26.69
CA PRO A 705 -2.10 18.02 -27.61
C PRO A 705 -1.79 16.80 -28.48
N PRO A 706 -1.20 17.02 -29.68
CA PRO A 706 -0.77 15.91 -30.53
C PRO A 706 0.34 15.10 -29.84
N PRO A 707 0.58 13.86 -30.31
CA PRO A 707 1.67 13.03 -29.77
C PRO A 707 3.00 13.77 -29.77
N ALA A 708 3.76 13.63 -28.69
CA ALA A 708 5.08 14.22 -28.53
C ALA A 708 6.08 13.71 -29.59
N LYS A 709 7.07 14.53 -29.90
CA LYS A 709 8.37 14.00 -30.31
C LYS A 709 9.14 13.69 -29.03
N ALA A 710 9.74 12.49 -28.95
CA ALA A 710 10.47 12.11 -27.77
C ALA A 710 11.56 13.12 -27.39
N ALA A 711 11.56 13.52 -26.14
CA ALA A 711 12.56 14.40 -25.54
C ALA A 711 12.68 14.11 -24.05
N ILE A 712 13.88 14.42 -23.51
CA ILE A 712 14.15 14.28 -22.07
C ILE A 712 13.95 15.62 -21.39
N TYR A 713 13.12 15.63 -20.34
CA TYR A 713 12.87 16.77 -19.46
C TYR A 713 13.44 16.45 -18.10
N PHE A 714 14.31 17.33 -17.60
CA PHE A 714 15.02 17.10 -16.35
C PHE A 714 14.57 18.10 -15.29
N VAL A 715 14.18 17.59 -14.12
CA VAL A 715 13.86 18.39 -12.92
C VAL A 715 15.01 18.23 -11.94
N ASP A 716 15.60 19.33 -11.52
CA ASP A 716 16.77 19.32 -10.64
C ASP A 716 16.36 19.18 -9.15
N VAL A 717 16.87 18.15 -8.52
CA VAL A 717 16.81 17.94 -7.06
C VAL A 717 18.25 17.74 -6.58
N PRO A 718 18.91 18.82 -6.14
CA PRO A 718 20.31 18.77 -5.75
C PRO A 718 20.60 17.77 -4.65
N GLY A 719 21.61 16.92 -4.83
CA GLY A 719 22.04 15.94 -3.83
C GLY A 719 21.18 14.68 -3.76
N ALA A 720 20.22 14.50 -4.68
CA ALA A 720 19.42 13.27 -4.75
C ALA A 720 20.31 12.04 -4.96
N LYS A 721 20.11 11.00 -4.14
CA LYS A 721 20.83 9.72 -4.21
C LYS A 721 20.27 8.80 -5.28
N GLN A 722 19.04 9.05 -5.72
CA GLN A 722 18.36 8.34 -6.80
C GLN A 722 17.78 9.31 -7.81
N SER A 723 17.52 8.81 -9.02
CA SER A 723 16.72 9.51 -10.02
C SER A 723 15.36 8.83 -10.19
N VAL A 724 14.31 9.64 -10.27
CA VAL A 724 12.99 9.17 -10.70
C VAL A 724 12.87 9.32 -12.20
N ILE A 725 12.60 8.22 -12.87
CA ILE A 725 12.32 8.17 -14.31
C ILE A 725 10.82 7.97 -14.49
N SER A 726 10.18 8.84 -15.27
CA SER A 726 8.76 8.70 -15.63
C SER A 726 8.61 9.00 -17.12
N ILE A 727 8.15 7.98 -17.85
CA ILE A 727 8.00 8.03 -19.32
C ILE A 727 6.53 7.87 -19.64
N GLY A 728 5.97 8.66 -20.54
CA GLY A 728 4.56 8.48 -20.87
C GLY A 728 4.07 9.26 -22.07
N CYS A 729 2.89 8.87 -22.50
CA CYS A 729 2.14 9.53 -23.58
C CYS A 729 0.63 9.39 -23.33
N LEU A 730 -0.15 10.17 -24.10
CA LEU A 730 -1.60 9.98 -24.18
C LEU A 730 -1.91 8.66 -24.89
N ALA A 731 -2.99 8.00 -24.43
CA ALA A 731 -3.52 6.78 -24.96
C ALA A 731 -5.03 6.93 -25.26
N ILE A 732 -5.67 5.82 -25.58
CA ILE A 732 -7.07 5.76 -25.97
C ILE A 732 -8.03 5.70 -24.78
N PRO A 733 -9.29 6.15 -24.94
CA PRO A 733 -10.32 6.06 -23.92
C PRO A 733 -10.64 4.61 -23.49
N ARG A 734 -11.22 4.47 -22.27
CA ARG A 734 -11.57 3.14 -21.70
C ARG A 734 -12.55 2.34 -22.55
N ASN A 735 -13.49 3.00 -23.21
CA ASN A 735 -14.50 2.38 -24.06
C ASN A 735 -14.04 2.15 -25.52
N HIS A 736 -12.79 2.51 -25.88
CA HIS A 736 -12.25 2.24 -27.22
C HIS A 736 -12.04 0.73 -27.42
N PRO A 737 -12.39 0.14 -28.59
CA PRO A 737 -12.23 -1.28 -28.84
C PRO A 737 -10.80 -1.82 -28.62
N ASP A 738 -9.79 -1.02 -28.89
CA ASP A 738 -8.39 -1.37 -28.69
C ASP A 738 -7.90 -1.18 -27.24
N PHE A 739 -8.74 -0.73 -26.30
CA PHE A 739 -8.27 -0.45 -24.93
C PHE A 739 -7.83 -1.74 -24.21
N ASN A 740 -8.68 -2.78 -24.21
CA ASN A 740 -8.29 -4.07 -23.65
C ASN A 740 -7.10 -4.69 -24.40
N PRO A 741 -7.04 -4.72 -25.75
CA PRO A 741 -5.83 -5.03 -26.51
C PRO A 741 -4.57 -4.32 -26.00
N LEU A 742 -4.63 -3.02 -25.70
CA LEU A 742 -3.48 -2.25 -25.19
C LEU A 742 -3.11 -2.65 -23.76
N VAL A 743 -4.07 -2.91 -22.89
CA VAL A 743 -3.82 -3.43 -21.53
C VAL A 743 -3.13 -4.79 -21.59
N VAL A 744 -3.60 -5.69 -22.48
CA VAL A 744 -2.99 -7.00 -22.71
C VAL A 744 -1.57 -6.86 -23.28
N ALA A 745 -1.37 -5.93 -24.22
CA ALA A 745 -0.06 -5.65 -24.78
C ALA A 745 0.95 -5.13 -23.75
N ASN A 746 0.50 -4.38 -22.76
CA ASN A 746 1.35 -3.87 -21.68
C ASN A 746 1.71 -4.94 -20.63
N TYR A 747 1.02 -6.08 -20.59
CA TYR A 747 1.16 -7.05 -19.49
C TYR A 747 2.60 -7.54 -19.35
N LYS A 748 3.18 -8.16 -20.38
CA LYS A 748 4.56 -8.65 -20.33
C LYS A 748 5.60 -7.53 -20.33
N LEU A 749 5.29 -6.36 -20.88
CA LEU A 749 6.23 -5.22 -20.92
C LEU A 749 6.54 -4.71 -19.49
N GLY A 750 5.52 -4.47 -18.67
CA GLY A 750 5.76 -3.94 -17.33
C GLY A 750 4.58 -4.01 -16.36
N ALA A 751 3.41 -4.56 -16.76
CA ALA A 751 2.27 -4.71 -15.84
C ALA A 751 2.28 -6.03 -15.06
N ALA A 752 3.06 -7.03 -15.49
CA ALA A 752 3.17 -8.33 -14.83
C ALA A 752 4.07 -8.30 -13.57
N SER A 753 3.96 -7.24 -12.76
CA SER A 753 4.72 -7.10 -11.51
C SER A 753 6.22 -7.41 -11.71
N LEU A 754 6.76 -8.31 -10.89
CA LEU A 754 8.19 -8.66 -10.92
C LEU A 754 8.63 -9.44 -12.18
N SER A 755 7.70 -10.02 -12.94
CA SER A 755 7.99 -10.76 -14.19
C SER A 755 7.88 -9.93 -15.47
N GLY A 756 7.60 -8.62 -15.36
CA GLY A 756 7.62 -7.70 -16.50
C GLY A 756 9.05 -7.44 -17.02
N ILE A 757 9.22 -7.22 -18.31
CA ILE A 757 10.52 -6.99 -18.97
C ILE A 757 11.33 -5.90 -18.26
N PHE A 758 10.72 -4.76 -17.95
CA PHE A 758 11.42 -3.67 -17.27
C PHE A 758 11.94 -4.08 -15.89
N ASN A 759 11.14 -4.81 -15.11
CA ASN A 759 11.56 -5.22 -13.79
C ASN A 759 12.64 -6.30 -13.86
N THR A 760 12.50 -7.28 -14.75
CA THR A 760 13.50 -8.34 -14.94
C THR A 760 14.87 -7.74 -15.24
N ILE A 761 14.94 -6.78 -16.17
CA ILE A 761 16.23 -6.19 -16.55
C ILE A 761 16.76 -5.22 -15.48
N LEU A 762 15.95 -4.25 -15.05
CA LEU A 762 16.43 -3.18 -14.18
C LEU A 762 16.66 -3.61 -12.73
N ARG A 763 15.85 -4.53 -12.23
CA ARG A 763 15.95 -5.04 -10.86
C ARG A 763 16.77 -6.33 -10.79
N GLU A 764 16.31 -7.39 -11.48
CA GLU A 764 16.86 -8.73 -11.28
C GLU A 764 18.23 -8.89 -11.94
N GLU A 765 18.40 -8.40 -13.18
CA GLU A 765 19.67 -8.50 -13.86
C GLU A 765 20.67 -7.43 -13.42
N LYS A 766 20.23 -6.17 -13.28
CA LYS A 766 21.12 -5.01 -13.08
C LYS A 766 21.21 -4.54 -11.63
N GLY A 767 20.23 -4.82 -10.78
CA GLY A 767 20.17 -4.30 -9.41
C GLY A 767 20.14 -2.76 -9.34
N PHE A 768 19.59 -2.09 -10.35
CA PHE A 768 19.56 -0.62 -10.41
C PHE A 768 18.43 0.01 -9.64
N THR A 769 17.40 -0.77 -9.33
CA THR A 769 16.15 -0.33 -8.75
C THR A 769 15.54 -1.39 -7.84
N TYR A 770 14.66 -0.97 -6.95
CA TYR A 770 13.73 -1.86 -6.26
C TYR A 770 12.57 -2.32 -7.17
N GLY A 771 12.18 -1.52 -8.19
CA GLY A 771 11.14 -1.92 -9.12
C GLY A 771 11.00 -0.99 -10.33
N ALA A 772 10.58 -1.58 -11.45
CA ALA A 772 10.26 -0.88 -12.68
C ALA A 772 8.98 -1.45 -13.28
N ASN A 773 8.06 -0.58 -13.69
CA ASN A 773 6.76 -1.00 -14.18
C ASN A 773 6.24 -0.11 -15.31
N SER A 774 5.16 -0.57 -15.95
CA SER A 774 4.34 0.26 -16.83
C SER A 774 2.85 0.02 -16.61
N SER A 775 2.04 1.01 -16.92
CA SER A 775 0.59 0.98 -16.75
C SER A 775 -0.14 1.65 -17.91
N VAL A 776 -1.34 1.16 -18.17
CA VAL A 776 -2.32 1.78 -19.08
C VAL A 776 -3.52 2.18 -18.24
N SER A 777 -3.90 3.44 -18.31
CA SER A 777 -5.10 3.95 -17.65
C SER A 777 -6.05 4.52 -18.71
N GLY A 778 -7.34 4.19 -18.60
CA GLY A 778 -8.40 4.68 -19.49
C GLY A 778 -9.44 5.46 -18.72
N TYR A 779 -9.91 6.54 -19.32
CA TYR A 779 -10.97 7.42 -18.86
C TYR A 779 -12.04 7.52 -19.95
N GLU A 780 -13.12 8.23 -19.71
CA GLU A 780 -14.23 8.31 -20.68
C GLU A 780 -13.77 8.88 -22.04
N ASN A 781 -12.90 9.89 -22.04
CA ASN A 781 -12.51 10.63 -23.24
C ASN A 781 -11.02 10.53 -23.61
N PHE A 782 -10.19 9.93 -22.79
CA PHE A 782 -8.75 9.80 -23.01
C PHE A 782 -8.18 8.61 -22.24
N GLY A 783 -6.91 8.30 -22.49
CA GLY A 783 -6.14 7.37 -21.69
C GLY A 783 -4.69 7.82 -21.60
N THR A 784 -3.90 7.11 -20.79
CA THR A 784 -2.46 7.32 -20.66
C THR A 784 -1.72 5.99 -20.62
N PHE A 785 -0.53 5.98 -21.25
CA PHE A 785 0.50 4.97 -21.01
C PHE A 785 1.61 5.62 -20.18
N LYS A 786 2.04 4.95 -19.12
CA LYS A 786 3.16 5.41 -18.28
C LYS A 786 4.09 4.25 -17.94
N ALA A 787 5.42 4.49 -17.98
CA ALA A 787 6.44 3.59 -17.47
C ALA A 787 7.31 4.35 -16.48
N SER A 788 7.69 3.72 -15.36
CA SER A 788 8.43 4.39 -14.29
C SER A 788 9.36 3.48 -13.51
N SER A 789 10.41 4.10 -12.95
CA SER A 789 11.30 3.48 -11.98
C SER A 789 12.02 4.54 -11.16
N ARG A 790 12.44 4.19 -9.95
CA ARG A 790 13.46 4.91 -9.18
C ARG A 790 14.76 4.14 -9.26
N VAL A 791 15.78 4.77 -9.76
CA VAL A 791 17.08 4.14 -9.97
C VAL A 791 18.17 4.90 -9.23
N ARG A 792 19.21 4.21 -8.80
CA ARG A 792 20.38 4.89 -8.23
C ARG A 792 20.95 5.92 -9.22
N THR A 793 21.47 7.02 -8.73
CA THR A 793 21.90 8.18 -9.51
C THR A 793 22.88 7.80 -10.64
N ASN A 794 23.89 6.95 -10.37
CA ASN A 794 24.88 6.53 -11.36
C ASN A 794 24.35 5.56 -12.45
N ALA A 795 23.16 4.99 -12.28
CA ALA A 795 22.48 4.13 -13.26
C ALA A 795 21.45 4.87 -14.14
N THR A 796 21.24 6.18 -13.93
CA THR A 796 20.19 6.95 -14.60
C THR A 796 20.27 6.87 -16.12
N LEU A 797 21.43 7.12 -16.71
CA LEU A 797 21.64 7.07 -18.17
C LEU A 797 21.32 5.68 -18.73
N GLU A 798 21.85 4.63 -18.11
CA GLU A 798 21.66 3.26 -18.57
C GLU A 798 20.18 2.85 -18.45
N SER A 799 19.53 3.21 -17.35
CA SER A 799 18.11 2.90 -17.12
C SER A 799 17.18 3.58 -18.13
N VAL A 800 17.37 4.87 -18.42
CA VAL A 800 16.60 5.57 -19.47
C VAL A 800 16.82 4.92 -20.84
N SER A 801 18.05 4.51 -21.13
CA SER A 801 18.39 3.81 -22.38
C SER A 801 17.74 2.44 -22.46
N ILE A 802 17.65 1.68 -21.33
CA ILE A 802 16.98 0.38 -21.24
C ILE A 802 15.47 0.55 -21.52
N PHE A 803 14.79 1.47 -20.85
CA PHE A 803 13.37 1.72 -21.12
C PHE A 803 13.11 1.97 -22.61
N LYS A 804 13.88 2.88 -23.22
CA LYS A 804 13.76 3.19 -24.64
C LYS A 804 13.99 1.96 -25.51
N THR A 805 15.11 1.28 -25.30
CA THR A 805 15.55 0.15 -26.15
C THR A 805 14.60 -1.03 -26.03
N GLU A 806 14.12 -1.35 -24.84
CA GLU A 806 13.20 -2.47 -24.65
C GLU A 806 11.81 -2.18 -25.25
N MET A 807 11.30 -0.96 -25.19
CA MET A 807 10.08 -0.59 -25.92
C MET A 807 10.28 -0.68 -27.44
N GLU A 808 11.45 -0.25 -27.97
CA GLU A 808 11.79 -0.38 -29.40
C GLU A 808 11.85 -1.85 -29.83
N LYS A 809 12.51 -2.73 -29.06
CA LYS A 809 12.57 -4.17 -29.31
C LYS A 809 11.19 -4.81 -29.27
N TYR A 810 10.39 -4.45 -28.25
CA TYR A 810 9.04 -4.94 -28.07
C TYR A 810 8.11 -4.59 -29.25
N GLY A 811 8.31 -3.42 -29.86
CA GLY A 811 7.63 -3.00 -31.08
C GLY A 811 8.17 -3.62 -32.38
N GLN A 812 9.30 -4.30 -32.34
CA GLN A 812 9.91 -4.94 -33.53
C GLN A 812 9.64 -6.44 -33.58
N ASN A 813 9.63 -7.11 -32.45
CA ASN A 813 9.51 -8.56 -32.34
C ASN A 813 8.62 -8.95 -31.15
N MET A 814 7.71 -9.92 -31.36
CA MET A 814 6.84 -10.46 -30.34
C MET A 814 7.04 -11.99 -30.28
N PRO A 815 7.91 -12.47 -29.39
CA PRO A 815 8.13 -13.91 -29.21
C PRO A 815 6.85 -14.65 -28.77
N GLN A 816 6.67 -15.90 -29.20
CA GLN A 816 5.54 -16.72 -28.80
C GLN A 816 5.47 -16.89 -27.27
N GLU A 817 6.61 -17.00 -26.62
CA GLU A 817 6.70 -17.14 -25.15
C GLU A 817 6.05 -15.95 -24.40
N TYR A 818 6.10 -14.73 -24.94
CA TYR A 818 5.44 -13.56 -24.33
C TYR A 818 3.91 -13.69 -24.43
N ILE A 819 3.43 -14.26 -25.52
CA ILE A 819 2.00 -14.52 -25.73
C ILE A 819 1.52 -15.61 -24.79
N ASP A 820 2.29 -16.70 -24.67
CA ASP A 820 1.95 -17.84 -23.79
C ASP A 820 1.91 -17.40 -22.32
N PHE A 821 2.91 -16.64 -21.89
CA PHE A 821 2.95 -16.02 -20.56
C PHE A 821 1.74 -15.10 -20.31
N THR A 822 1.42 -14.24 -21.27
CA THR A 822 0.30 -13.31 -21.15
C THR A 822 -1.04 -14.05 -21.07
N LYS A 823 -1.25 -15.04 -21.92
CA LYS A 823 -2.45 -15.87 -21.90
C LYS A 823 -2.59 -16.60 -20.57
N ALA A 824 -1.54 -17.29 -20.15
CA ALA A 824 -1.55 -18.05 -18.92
C ALA A 824 -1.86 -17.17 -17.71
N GLY A 825 -1.13 -16.07 -17.52
CA GLY A 825 -1.29 -15.18 -16.38
C GLY A 825 -2.65 -14.48 -16.33
N MET A 826 -3.08 -13.85 -17.43
CA MET A 826 -4.29 -13.04 -17.45
C MET A 826 -5.58 -13.86 -17.39
N ILE A 827 -5.66 -15.01 -18.09
CA ILE A 827 -6.87 -15.86 -18.07
C ILE A 827 -7.05 -16.47 -16.67
N LYS A 828 -6.00 -17.07 -16.14
CA LYS A 828 -6.06 -17.77 -14.86
C LYS A 828 -6.28 -16.80 -13.69
N SER A 829 -5.81 -15.56 -13.78
CA SER A 829 -6.03 -14.54 -12.74
C SER A 829 -7.51 -14.19 -12.51
N ASN A 830 -8.40 -14.50 -13.46
CA ASN A 830 -9.84 -14.34 -13.29
C ASN A 830 -10.39 -15.13 -12.09
N ALA A 831 -9.75 -16.23 -11.68
CA ALA A 831 -10.16 -17.01 -10.49
C ALA A 831 -10.13 -16.18 -9.19
N ARG A 832 -9.30 -15.14 -9.11
CA ARG A 832 -9.17 -14.24 -7.94
C ARG A 832 -9.99 -12.96 -8.04
N ARG A 833 -10.64 -12.74 -9.20
CA ARG A 833 -11.23 -11.43 -9.57
C ARG A 833 -12.45 -11.06 -8.73
N PHE A 834 -13.13 -12.04 -8.15
CA PHE A 834 -14.45 -11.85 -7.53
C PHE A 834 -14.47 -12.11 -6.02
N GLU A 835 -13.34 -12.41 -5.41
CA GLU A 835 -13.20 -12.82 -4.01
C GLU A 835 -13.70 -11.77 -3.00
N THR A 836 -13.42 -10.50 -3.22
CA THR A 836 -13.68 -9.47 -2.20
C THR A 836 -14.83 -8.54 -2.59
N ILE A 837 -15.57 -8.05 -1.60
CA ILE A 837 -16.64 -7.04 -1.79
C ILE A 837 -16.10 -5.83 -2.55
N GLY A 838 -14.87 -5.39 -2.26
CA GLY A 838 -14.24 -4.27 -2.99
C GLY A 838 -14.00 -4.57 -4.47
N SER A 839 -13.58 -5.80 -4.81
CA SER A 839 -13.41 -6.24 -6.21
C SER A 839 -14.73 -6.28 -6.96
N LEU A 840 -15.79 -6.74 -6.30
CA LEU A 840 -17.16 -6.77 -6.85
C LEU A 840 -17.67 -5.37 -7.15
N LEU A 841 -17.50 -4.42 -6.21
CA LEU A 841 -17.84 -3.01 -6.44
C LEU A 841 -17.01 -2.39 -7.56
N GLY A 842 -15.72 -2.70 -7.65
CA GLY A 842 -14.84 -2.25 -8.72
C GLY A 842 -15.31 -2.73 -10.10
N MET A 843 -15.77 -3.99 -10.18
CA MET A 843 -16.38 -4.55 -11.41
C MET A 843 -17.66 -3.81 -11.77
N LEU A 844 -18.59 -3.61 -10.84
CA LEU A 844 -19.82 -2.87 -11.05
C LEU A 844 -19.54 -1.44 -11.51
N ASN A 845 -18.57 -0.76 -10.89
CA ASN A 845 -18.18 0.58 -11.29
C ASN A 845 -17.63 0.61 -12.72
N THR A 846 -16.79 -0.33 -13.08
CA THR A 846 -16.22 -0.43 -14.43
C THR A 846 -17.34 -0.61 -15.50
N ILE A 847 -18.28 -1.52 -15.25
CA ILE A 847 -19.42 -1.76 -16.13
C ILE A 847 -20.26 -0.48 -16.28
N THR A 848 -20.65 0.10 -15.16
CA THR A 848 -21.67 1.15 -15.14
C THR A 848 -21.13 2.53 -15.50
N PHE A 849 -19.87 2.83 -15.21
CA PHE A 849 -19.27 4.13 -15.50
C PHE A 849 -18.88 4.28 -16.97
N TYR A 850 -18.38 3.20 -17.58
CA TYR A 850 -17.91 3.21 -18.96
C TYR A 850 -18.90 2.53 -19.95
N ASP A 851 -20.12 2.24 -19.48
CA ASP A 851 -21.19 1.59 -20.27
C ASP A 851 -20.70 0.29 -20.95
N LEU A 852 -19.93 -0.53 -20.23
CA LEU A 852 -19.46 -1.82 -20.72
C LEU A 852 -20.54 -2.90 -20.59
N PRO A 853 -20.53 -3.92 -21.47
CA PRO A 853 -21.45 -5.03 -21.33
C PRO A 853 -21.20 -5.83 -20.04
N VAL A 854 -22.25 -6.41 -19.46
CA VAL A 854 -22.14 -7.17 -18.20
C VAL A 854 -21.21 -8.39 -18.31
N ASP A 855 -21.03 -8.90 -19.53
CA ASP A 855 -20.13 -10.00 -19.83
C ASP A 855 -18.73 -9.55 -20.34
N PHE A 856 -18.36 -8.29 -20.09
CA PHE A 856 -17.08 -7.74 -20.58
C PHE A 856 -15.87 -8.58 -20.16
N VAL A 857 -15.91 -9.18 -18.97
CA VAL A 857 -14.85 -10.08 -18.49
C VAL A 857 -14.66 -11.28 -19.42
N LYS A 858 -15.78 -11.86 -19.89
CA LYS A 858 -15.74 -12.95 -20.86
C LYS A 858 -15.23 -12.50 -22.23
N GLN A 859 -15.62 -11.30 -22.66
CA GLN A 859 -15.12 -10.74 -23.92
C GLN A 859 -13.61 -10.45 -23.86
N GLU A 860 -13.11 -9.95 -22.72
CA GLU A 860 -11.67 -9.80 -22.45
C GLU A 860 -10.95 -11.15 -22.52
N GLU A 861 -11.50 -12.18 -21.88
CA GLU A 861 -10.95 -13.54 -21.90
C GLU A 861 -10.94 -14.15 -23.30
N ASP A 862 -12.02 -14.01 -24.06
CA ASP A 862 -12.11 -14.50 -25.45
C ASP A 862 -11.09 -13.81 -26.37
N TYR A 863 -10.85 -12.50 -26.18
CA TYR A 863 -9.78 -11.80 -26.89
C TYR A 863 -8.40 -12.42 -26.56
N ILE A 864 -8.11 -12.63 -25.27
CA ILE A 864 -6.83 -13.17 -24.82
C ILE A 864 -6.62 -14.60 -25.33
N LYS A 865 -7.65 -15.46 -25.34
CA LYS A 865 -7.58 -16.82 -25.88
C LYS A 865 -7.17 -16.84 -27.36
N ASN A 866 -7.63 -15.86 -28.14
CA ASN A 866 -7.35 -15.73 -29.57
C ASN A 866 -6.10 -14.88 -29.90
N LEU A 867 -5.35 -14.43 -28.88
CA LEU A 867 -4.16 -13.62 -29.07
C LEU A 867 -3.07 -14.36 -29.83
N THR A 868 -2.41 -13.69 -30.79
CA THR A 868 -1.23 -14.19 -31.49
C THR A 868 -0.11 -13.13 -31.46
N PRO A 869 1.15 -13.52 -31.76
CA PRO A 869 2.23 -12.55 -31.86
C PRO A 869 1.94 -11.39 -32.80
N GLU A 870 1.29 -11.66 -33.96
CA GLU A 870 0.97 -10.66 -34.96
C GLU A 870 -0.06 -9.64 -34.44
N ILE A 871 -1.13 -10.14 -33.79
CA ILE A 871 -2.17 -9.29 -33.19
C ILE A 871 -1.56 -8.38 -32.12
N GLN A 872 -0.77 -8.95 -31.22
CA GLN A 872 -0.12 -8.19 -30.14
C GLN A 872 0.85 -7.14 -30.70
N LEU A 873 1.70 -7.53 -31.66
CA LEU A 873 2.68 -6.64 -32.28
C LEU A 873 2.02 -5.45 -33.00
N GLU A 874 0.89 -5.66 -33.63
CA GLU A 874 0.11 -4.57 -34.26
C GLU A 874 -0.34 -3.53 -33.23
N VAL A 875 -0.87 -3.96 -32.09
CA VAL A 875 -1.28 -3.08 -30.99
C VAL A 875 -0.10 -2.33 -30.39
N VAL A 876 1.03 -3.02 -30.15
CA VAL A 876 2.25 -2.39 -29.62
C VAL A 876 2.75 -1.31 -30.56
N LYS A 877 2.87 -1.59 -31.86
CA LYS A 877 3.32 -0.60 -32.87
C LYS A 877 2.41 0.62 -32.95
N LYS A 878 1.12 0.44 -32.69
CA LYS A 878 0.13 1.51 -32.76
C LYS A 878 0.19 2.45 -31.55
N TYR A 879 0.42 1.90 -30.35
CA TYR A 879 0.19 2.63 -29.11
C TYR A 879 1.41 2.76 -28.19
N ILE A 880 2.45 1.90 -28.34
CA ILE A 880 3.64 1.91 -27.49
C ILE A 880 4.85 2.30 -28.34
N ASP A 881 4.86 3.54 -28.82
CA ASP A 881 5.93 4.09 -29.65
C ASP A 881 6.86 5.00 -28.84
N PRO A 882 8.05 4.54 -28.41
CA PRO A 882 8.97 5.33 -27.58
C PRO A 882 9.46 6.62 -28.23
N SER A 883 9.33 6.76 -29.57
CA SER A 883 9.66 7.99 -30.28
C SER A 883 8.62 9.10 -30.13
N LYS A 884 7.48 8.80 -29.50
CA LYS A 884 6.35 9.71 -29.27
C LYS A 884 6.01 9.86 -27.78
N MET A 885 6.96 9.63 -26.89
CA MET A 885 6.75 9.72 -25.44
C MET A 885 7.57 10.85 -24.84
N TYR A 886 7.08 11.39 -23.74
CA TYR A 886 7.83 12.31 -22.89
C TYR A 886 8.67 11.50 -21.88
N TYR A 887 9.93 11.84 -21.73
CA TYR A 887 10.87 11.23 -20.78
C TYR A 887 11.16 12.26 -19.69
N VAL A 888 10.65 12.10 -18.52
CA VAL A 888 10.89 12.95 -17.36
C VAL A 888 11.89 12.26 -16.43
N VAL A 889 12.95 12.98 -16.09
CA VAL A 889 13.96 12.53 -15.13
C VAL A 889 14.05 13.56 -14.00
N VAL A 890 13.86 13.14 -12.77
CA VAL A 890 14.04 13.97 -11.57
C VAL A 890 15.26 13.46 -10.82
N GLY A 891 16.24 14.31 -10.58
CA GLY A 891 17.49 13.90 -9.92
C GLY A 891 18.50 15.05 -9.78
N ASP A 892 19.75 14.75 -9.45
CA ASP A 892 20.81 15.77 -9.35
C ASP A 892 21.36 16.15 -10.73
N ALA A 893 20.99 17.33 -11.21
CA ALA A 893 21.42 17.84 -12.51
C ALA A 893 22.94 17.98 -12.63
N LYS A 894 23.64 18.25 -11.55
CA LYS A 894 25.09 18.40 -11.53
C LYS A 894 25.80 17.14 -12.00
N THR A 895 25.24 15.98 -11.66
CA THR A 895 25.85 14.67 -11.95
C THR A 895 25.21 13.96 -13.15
N GLN A 896 23.92 14.21 -13.47
CA GLN A 896 23.15 13.39 -14.43
C GLN A 896 22.77 14.12 -15.73
N PHE A 897 22.46 15.39 -15.67
CA PHE A 897 21.79 16.12 -16.76
C PHE A 897 22.53 16.03 -18.10
N LYS A 898 23.84 16.26 -18.09
CA LYS A 898 24.66 16.33 -19.32
C LYS A 898 24.79 14.98 -20.02
N ASP A 899 24.88 13.91 -19.26
CA ASP A 899 25.09 12.56 -19.79
C ASP A 899 23.86 12.00 -20.51
N LEU A 900 22.67 12.47 -20.16
CA LEU A 900 21.41 12.04 -20.77
C LEU A 900 21.31 12.39 -22.27
N GLU A 901 22.13 13.28 -22.80
CA GLU A 901 22.23 13.51 -24.26
C GLU A 901 22.64 12.23 -25.02
N LYS A 902 23.39 11.32 -24.34
CA LYS A 902 23.84 10.03 -24.91
C LYS A 902 22.71 9.03 -25.18
N VAL A 903 21.50 9.22 -24.60
CA VAL A 903 20.30 8.40 -24.91
C VAL A 903 19.88 8.54 -26.39
N GLY A 904 20.28 9.62 -27.05
CA GLY A 904 19.97 9.86 -28.47
C GLY A 904 18.60 10.50 -28.72
N LEU A 905 17.98 11.10 -27.72
CA LEU A 905 16.71 11.84 -27.80
C LEU A 905 16.92 13.37 -27.92
N GLY A 906 18.12 13.80 -28.22
CA GLY A 906 18.51 15.21 -28.25
C GLY A 906 19.05 15.72 -26.91
N LYS A 907 19.31 17.05 -26.86
CA LYS A 907 19.75 17.64 -25.59
C LYS A 907 18.61 17.64 -24.57
N PRO A 908 18.86 17.17 -23.33
CA PRO A 908 17.88 17.27 -22.27
C PRO A 908 17.46 18.73 -22.03
N VAL A 909 16.19 18.91 -21.69
CA VAL A 909 15.60 20.21 -21.35
C VAL A 909 15.53 20.32 -19.84
N LEU A 910 16.22 21.31 -19.25
CA LEU A 910 16.06 21.60 -17.84
C LEU A 910 14.71 22.28 -17.61
N VAL A 911 13.83 21.62 -16.83
CA VAL A 911 12.54 22.20 -16.46
C VAL A 911 12.82 23.30 -15.45
N LYS A 912 12.33 24.48 -15.71
CA LYS A 912 12.32 25.62 -14.75
C LYS A 912 10.96 25.65 -14.08
N ASP A 913 10.96 25.93 -12.80
CA ASP A 913 9.75 26.08 -11.97
C ASP A 913 8.77 27.10 -12.56
#